data_8c676166a4d3b3ec8c72260b294c292d
#
_entry.id   8c676166a4d3b3ec8c72260b294c292d
#
_cell.length_a   1.000
_cell.length_b   1.000
_cell.length_c   1.000
_cell.angle_alpha   90.00
_cell.angle_beta   90.00
_cell.angle_gamma   90.00
#
_symmetry.space_group_name_H-M   'P 1'
#
loop_
_entity.id
_entity.type
_entity.pdbx_description
1 polymer ?
#
loop_
_entity_poly.entity_id
_entity_poly.type
_entity_poly.pdbx_seq_one_letter_code
_entity_poly.pdbx_strand_id
1 'polypeptide(L)'
;MKKNLSLRSALRVALQMGVGAAAVATMPLQISHAASNDGSLVGRIIASDQSSLEGISITVRNPETGFTRTVKAEPDGSYRFPFLPVGKYIVEGTRNGATLGKLAEVTVGLGAATTADVTVNLSSVEEIFVVGTRVMRAVDVKSTESATNLTIEDLGRLPVERDIQSVALLAPGLAKGDAGLCSGGNCGISFGGSSIAENSIYINGLNVTDFYNRVGSSAVPFAFYKEFQIKTGGYSVEFGRTTGGVINAVTKSGTNEFEYGTEIAWEPSFLQSTQADRFYPDGSPHIISSQDQYDRTNATFYASGPIVQNKLFFFVLYEARDYQPESTTSSGNTFYKAKEDNGFWGAKIDWQINDKNLLELLAFSDKNDETRNAYGYDFDTRTRGAYEQTRFTNNGGLNWSATYTAYLTDNLSAKALYGVNDREFSRYSQNDLECSRVRDLRPGGDGDVGCTSSSNITARDDTRQAARLDFEWVLGDHQLRFGLDHESNTSEHDQYYPGPDRLLYEVNRSASTNVNGVPIGIGTEYVRTRQNEVSGEFETVNSAYYLEDNWQITPSLLLNGGIRVEAFDNKNSDGDSYIKMDDMIAPRFGFSWDVKGDSRSKIFGNAGRYFLPVANVINIKQAGGFLDRRTYYYFDGFEPFDYNGTTRYRPILGAQFGTVDDSQGDGTVGDLRGEVDRDMDPVYQDELILGFQSMVGEKWSWGVRGVYRKLNNAIDDMELTSTGIICGGEPVAAGYVMANPGRPVTIYSDTNCDGESDGWVTIDTRRAGWALYDADGNYVGETGYSKPKRDYKALEFMIDRAWDGVWALNAVYTLSYAKGNAEGPINSDTDFGDTGRTEAFDDPWVNFGSYGYLPNDHRHQLKVRGAYALSEHWQVGGSMTVQSGRPYNAMGECNPYDDTCYWSFFIYNENTGQYELRPRGSGGRTPWLFDLGASLTFKHEFSAAKLNVRLAAYNLLNQQRVTEVDDFLGSIPNGNSDYGIGTSYQARRYGMLTLKLDF
;
A
#
# COMPACT_ATOMS: atom_id res chain seq x y z
N MET A 1 -14.53 -11.30 -31.03
CA MET A 1 -15.10 -10.63 -29.82
C MET A 1 -14.35 -9.37 -29.37
N LYS A 2 -13.07 -9.19 -29.70
CA LYS A 2 -12.24 -8.03 -29.24
C LYS A 2 -12.67 -6.61 -29.67
N LYS A 3 -13.53 -6.41 -30.67
CA LYS A 3 -13.91 -5.06 -31.15
C LYS A 3 -15.13 -4.43 -30.46
N ASN A 4 -15.90 -5.19 -29.71
CA ASN A 4 -17.13 -4.64 -29.07
C ASN A 4 -16.95 -4.20 -27.61
N LEU A 5 -15.87 -4.63 -26.93
CA LEU A 5 -15.59 -4.16 -25.55
C LEU A 5 -15.07 -2.72 -25.54
N SER A 6 -14.18 -2.34 -26.48
CA SER A 6 -13.61 -0.98 -26.51
C SER A 6 -14.65 0.12 -26.77
N LEU A 7 -15.71 -0.20 -27.51
CA LEU A 7 -16.79 0.74 -27.80
C LEU A 7 -17.75 0.91 -26.60
N ARG A 8 -17.95 -0.15 -25.82
CA ARG A 8 -18.75 -0.08 -24.58
C ARG A 8 -18.05 0.71 -23.48
N SER A 9 -16.74 0.53 -23.32
CA SER A 9 -15.93 1.32 -22.36
C SER A 9 -15.89 2.79 -22.76
N ALA A 10 -15.66 3.12 -24.04
CA ALA A 10 -15.70 4.50 -24.54
C ALA A 10 -17.10 5.14 -24.41
N LEU A 11 -18.17 4.37 -24.63
CA LEU A 11 -19.53 4.86 -24.46
C LEU A 11 -19.89 5.05 -22.99
N ARG A 12 -19.43 4.17 -22.10
CA ARG A 12 -19.60 4.35 -20.63
C ARG A 12 -18.88 5.61 -20.16
N VAL A 13 -17.64 5.86 -20.59
CA VAL A 13 -16.89 7.07 -20.25
C VAL A 13 -17.58 8.34 -20.78
N ALA A 14 -18.04 8.32 -22.02
CA ALA A 14 -18.78 9.48 -22.58
C ALA A 14 -20.14 9.68 -21.90
N LEU A 15 -20.85 8.60 -21.53
CA LEU A 15 -22.10 8.68 -20.78
C LEU A 15 -21.86 9.14 -19.34
N GLN A 16 -20.80 8.65 -18.68
CA GLN A 16 -20.45 9.05 -17.31
C GLN A 16 -19.98 10.50 -17.22
N MET A 17 -19.19 10.99 -18.18
CA MET A 17 -18.84 12.41 -18.26
C MET A 17 -20.05 13.31 -18.60
N GLY A 18 -20.98 12.86 -19.43
CA GLY A 18 -22.22 13.57 -19.76
C GLY A 18 -23.22 13.58 -18.60
N VAL A 19 -23.32 12.48 -17.85
CA VAL A 19 -24.23 12.35 -16.69
C VAL A 19 -23.61 13.07 -15.47
N GLY A 20 -22.29 13.06 -15.30
CA GLY A 20 -21.63 13.80 -14.21
C GLY A 20 -21.85 15.32 -14.29
N ALA A 21 -21.81 15.90 -15.48
CA ALA A 21 -22.07 17.32 -15.68
C ALA A 21 -23.56 17.70 -15.54
N ALA A 22 -24.49 16.76 -15.83
CA ALA A 22 -25.93 16.98 -15.68
C ALA A 22 -26.43 16.62 -14.27
N ALA A 23 -25.78 15.66 -13.57
CA ALA A 23 -26.15 15.24 -12.22
C ALA A 23 -25.81 16.27 -11.15
N VAL A 24 -24.81 17.13 -11.38
CA VAL A 24 -24.51 18.29 -10.49
C VAL A 24 -25.65 19.30 -10.46
N ALA A 25 -26.53 19.32 -11.46
CA ALA A 25 -27.63 20.28 -11.56
C ALA A 25 -28.98 19.80 -10.95
N THR A 26 -29.16 18.53 -10.62
CA THR A 26 -30.49 17.97 -10.27
C THR A 26 -30.55 17.03 -9.06
N MET A 27 -29.45 16.77 -8.35
CA MET A 27 -29.52 16.01 -7.10
C MET A 27 -29.88 16.92 -5.92
N PRO A 28 -30.79 16.48 -5.00
CA PRO A 28 -30.90 17.12 -3.70
C PRO A 28 -29.53 17.00 -3.04
N LEU A 29 -28.97 18.11 -2.58
CA LEU A 29 -27.68 18.29 -1.94
C LEU A 29 -27.40 17.21 -0.87
N GLN A 30 -27.00 16.02 -1.29
CA GLN A 30 -26.21 15.09 -0.49
C GLN A 30 -24.74 15.45 -0.73
N ILE A 31 -24.18 16.06 0.25
CA ILE A 31 -22.90 16.76 0.26
C ILE A 31 -21.73 15.78 0.28
N SER A 32 -20.77 15.92 -0.63
CA SER A 32 -19.68 14.97 -0.91
C SER A 32 -18.28 15.66 -0.96
N HIS A 33 -17.14 15.00 -0.74
CA HIS A 33 -15.97 15.64 -0.08
C HIS A 33 -14.53 15.19 -0.50
N ALA A 34 -13.40 15.96 -0.32
CA ALA A 34 -12.02 15.72 -0.85
C ALA A 34 -10.82 15.91 0.11
N ALA A 35 -9.74 15.06 0.03
CA ALA A 35 -8.45 15.21 0.73
C ALA A 35 -7.62 16.41 0.23
N SER A 36 -6.75 16.97 1.10
CA SER A 36 -5.98 18.16 0.77
C SER A 36 -4.88 17.86 -0.27
N ASN A 37 -4.99 18.48 -1.44
CA ASN A 37 -3.98 18.52 -2.50
C ASN A 37 -3.35 19.92 -2.62
N ASP A 38 -3.46 20.74 -1.58
CA ASP A 38 -3.03 22.12 -1.48
C ASP A 38 -2.23 22.37 -0.20
N GLY A 39 -1.83 23.64 0.00
CA GLY A 39 -1.24 24.11 1.24
C GLY A 39 -2.00 25.31 1.80
N SER A 40 -1.44 25.92 2.82
CA SER A 40 -1.94 27.16 3.39
C SER A 40 -0.80 28.16 3.60
N LEU A 41 -1.15 29.46 3.63
CA LEU A 41 -0.21 30.51 3.95
C LEU A 41 -0.74 31.29 5.14
N VAL A 42 0.10 31.46 6.15
CA VAL A 42 -0.21 32.18 7.38
C VAL A 42 0.87 33.20 7.66
N GLY A 43 0.56 34.29 8.34
CA GLY A 43 1.56 35.30 8.71
C GLY A 43 1.01 36.41 9.53
N ARG A 44 1.89 37.36 9.83
CA ARG A 44 1.56 38.60 10.53
C ARG A 44 2.11 39.77 9.77
N ILE A 45 1.41 40.89 9.90
CA ILE A 45 1.89 42.20 9.51
C ILE A 45 2.70 42.78 10.67
N ILE A 46 3.91 43.20 10.38
CA ILE A 46 4.81 43.85 11.34
C ILE A 46 4.99 45.31 10.91
N ALA A 47 4.41 46.23 11.70
CA ALA A 47 4.64 47.64 11.44
C ALA A 47 6.02 48.05 11.94
N SER A 48 6.84 48.66 11.09
CA SER A 48 8.18 49.12 11.43
C SER A 48 8.17 50.35 12.39
N ASP A 49 7.03 51.03 12.49
CA ASP A 49 6.86 52.29 13.23
C ASP A 49 5.77 52.22 14.33
N GLN A 50 5.32 51.04 14.72
CA GLN A 50 4.26 50.78 15.71
C GLN A 50 2.89 51.45 15.38
N SER A 51 2.67 51.82 14.13
CA SER A 51 1.39 52.37 13.67
C SER A 51 0.27 51.36 13.69
N SER A 52 -1.00 51.83 13.72
CA SER A 52 -2.19 50.95 13.66
C SER A 52 -2.22 50.09 12.40
N LEU A 53 -2.49 48.80 12.56
CA LEU A 53 -2.61 47.80 11.45
C LEU A 53 -4.03 47.77 10.85
N GLU A 54 -4.95 48.58 11.38
CA GLU A 54 -6.34 48.61 10.92
C GLU A 54 -6.48 48.99 9.43
N GLY A 55 -7.30 48.24 8.70
CA GLY A 55 -7.59 48.48 7.29
C GLY A 55 -6.51 47.98 6.32
N ILE A 56 -5.52 47.21 6.78
CA ILE A 56 -4.56 46.57 5.89
C ILE A 56 -5.18 45.28 5.31
N SER A 57 -5.03 45.10 4.01
CA SER A 57 -5.37 43.87 3.29
C SER A 57 -4.10 43.23 2.80
N ILE A 58 -4.08 41.87 2.87
CA ILE A 58 -2.99 41.05 2.30
C ILE A 58 -3.48 40.42 1.02
N THR A 59 -2.67 40.55 -0.02
CA THR A 59 -2.91 39.91 -1.31
C THR A 59 -1.79 38.91 -1.58
N VAL A 60 -2.17 37.65 -1.90
CA VAL A 60 -1.27 36.65 -2.44
C VAL A 60 -1.49 36.51 -3.93
N ARG A 61 -0.41 36.46 -4.71
CA ARG A 61 -0.46 36.28 -6.16
C ARG A 61 0.54 35.23 -6.59
N ASN A 62 0.06 34.20 -7.31
CA ASN A 62 0.92 33.27 -8.00
C ASN A 62 1.35 33.86 -9.34
N PRO A 63 2.64 34.12 -9.58
CA PRO A 63 3.09 34.76 -10.84
C PRO A 63 2.99 33.78 -12.04
N GLU A 64 3.05 32.47 -11.82
CA GLU A 64 3.02 31.46 -12.87
C GLU A 64 1.61 31.27 -13.45
N THR A 65 0.57 31.39 -12.62
CA THR A 65 -0.84 31.17 -13.02
C THR A 65 -1.68 32.44 -13.00
N GLY A 66 -1.16 33.56 -12.46
CA GLY A 66 -1.92 34.78 -12.24
C GLY A 66 -2.98 34.68 -11.13
N PHE A 67 -3.10 33.52 -10.43
CA PHE A 67 -4.03 33.35 -9.30
C PHE A 67 -3.78 34.42 -8.25
N THR A 68 -4.85 35.09 -7.84
CA THR A 68 -4.78 36.16 -6.85
C THR A 68 -5.90 36.03 -5.83
N ARG A 69 -5.57 36.17 -4.56
CA ARG A 69 -6.54 36.21 -3.46
C ARG A 69 -6.17 37.29 -2.46
N THR A 70 -7.18 38.00 -1.97
CA THR A 70 -7.01 39.06 -0.97
C THR A 70 -7.86 38.77 0.25
N VAL A 71 -7.29 38.95 1.45
CA VAL A 71 -7.99 38.86 2.73
C VAL A 71 -7.66 40.10 3.56
N LYS A 72 -8.55 40.49 4.46
CA LYS A 72 -8.25 41.53 5.46
C LYS A 72 -7.43 40.94 6.59
N ALA A 73 -6.45 41.68 7.06
CA ALA A 73 -5.74 41.30 8.27
C ALA A 73 -6.63 41.48 9.51
N GLU A 74 -6.47 40.58 10.47
CA GLU A 74 -7.10 40.70 11.79
C GLU A 74 -6.54 41.90 12.55
N PRO A 75 -7.20 42.39 13.60
CA PRO A 75 -6.72 43.54 14.38
C PRO A 75 -5.33 43.35 14.98
N ASP A 76 -4.91 42.15 15.26
CA ASP A 76 -3.57 41.80 15.74
C ASP A 76 -2.53 41.67 14.63
N GLY A 77 -2.92 41.94 13.39
CA GLY A 77 -2.09 41.84 12.18
C GLY A 77 -1.98 40.46 11.61
N SER A 78 -2.59 39.45 12.22
CA SER A 78 -2.57 38.08 11.68
C SER A 78 -3.40 37.93 10.40
N TYR A 79 -3.01 37.02 9.53
CA TYR A 79 -3.74 36.70 8.31
C TYR A 79 -3.51 35.26 7.88
N ARG A 80 -4.47 34.72 7.12
CA ARG A 80 -4.42 33.34 6.63
C ARG A 80 -5.09 33.14 5.27
N PHE A 81 -4.51 32.26 4.46
CA PHE A 81 -5.05 31.79 3.17
C PHE A 81 -5.11 30.26 3.19
N PRO A 82 -6.28 29.66 3.42
CA PRO A 82 -6.48 28.22 3.30
C PRO A 82 -6.62 27.76 1.85
N PHE A 83 -6.39 26.47 1.60
CA PHE A 83 -6.57 25.80 0.31
C PHE A 83 -5.88 26.51 -0.87
N LEU A 84 -4.65 26.96 -0.68
CA LEU A 84 -3.87 27.53 -1.78
C LEU A 84 -3.26 26.43 -2.64
N PRO A 85 -3.38 26.51 -3.96
CA PRO A 85 -2.64 25.62 -4.86
C PRO A 85 -1.14 25.63 -4.56
N VAL A 86 -0.50 24.45 -4.61
CA VAL A 86 0.94 24.32 -4.37
C VAL A 86 1.73 25.11 -5.41
N GLY A 87 2.63 25.98 -4.96
CA GLY A 87 3.42 26.80 -5.87
C GLY A 87 4.10 28.00 -5.18
N LYS A 88 4.62 28.90 -6.01
CA LYS A 88 5.30 30.12 -5.55
C LYS A 88 4.34 31.31 -5.57
N TYR A 89 4.42 32.16 -4.54
CA TYR A 89 3.53 33.30 -4.34
C TYR A 89 4.31 34.57 -4.03
N ILE A 90 3.77 35.67 -4.47
CA ILE A 90 4.12 37.02 -4.03
C ILE A 90 3.08 37.42 -2.98
N VAL A 91 3.53 37.92 -1.83
CA VAL A 91 2.65 38.35 -0.74
C VAL A 91 2.80 39.85 -0.57
N GLU A 92 1.70 40.60 -0.68
CA GLU A 92 1.69 42.08 -0.63
C GLU A 92 0.72 42.59 0.43
N GLY A 93 1.21 43.43 1.33
CA GLY A 93 0.38 44.21 2.27
C GLY A 93 -0.04 45.56 1.67
N THR A 94 -1.33 45.84 1.59
CA THR A 94 -1.89 47.04 0.97
C THR A 94 -2.86 47.76 1.90
N ARG A 95 -2.92 49.11 1.80
CA ARG A 95 -3.93 49.95 2.46
C ARG A 95 -4.42 50.99 1.46
N ASN A 96 -5.72 51.11 1.25
CA ASN A 96 -6.34 52.04 0.30
C ASN A 96 -5.71 51.95 -1.11
N GLY A 97 -5.31 50.79 -1.56
CA GLY A 97 -4.69 50.54 -2.88
C GLY A 97 -3.20 50.85 -2.97
N ALA A 98 -2.55 51.35 -1.90
CA ALA A 98 -1.11 51.53 -1.87
C ALA A 98 -0.40 50.31 -1.26
N THR A 99 0.65 49.79 -1.90
CA THR A 99 1.49 48.68 -1.37
C THR A 99 2.40 49.24 -0.26
N LEU A 100 2.31 48.66 0.91
CA LEU A 100 3.05 49.04 2.11
C LEU A 100 4.24 48.13 2.40
N GLY A 101 4.19 46.88 1.89
CA GLY A 101 5.26 45.92 2.01
C GLY A 101 5.02 44.72 1.10
N LYS A 102 6.10 44.03 0.72
CA LYS A 102 6.04 42.92 -0.26
C LYS A 102 7.07 41.86 0.06
N LEU A 103 6.66 40.58 0.02
CA LEU A 103 7.54 39.42 -0.01
C LEU A 103 7.50 38.81 -1.42
N ALA A 104 8.65 38.71 -2.04
CA ALA A 104 8.79 38.00 -3.30
C ALA A 104 9.14 36.54 -3.02
N GLU A 105 8.51 35.59 -3.74
CA GLU A 105 8.85 34.18 -3.74
C GLU A 105 8.64 33.43 -2.40
N VAL A 106 7.39 33.40 -1.93
CA VAL A 106 6.96 32.51 -0.82
C VAL A 106 6.46 31.18 -1.42
N THR A 107 7.06 30.08 -1.04
CA THR A 107 6.66 28.74 -1.54
C THR A 107 5.60 28.13 -0.62
N VAL A 108 4.44 27.79 -1.17
CA VAL A 108 3.39 27.01 -0.52
C VAL A 108 3.55 25.56 -0.93
N GLY A 109 3.87 24.68 0.01
CA GLY A 109 4.05 23.24 -0.20
C GLY A 109 2.81 22.45 0.16
N LEU A 110 2.77 21.20 -0.27
CA LEU A 110 1.67 20.26 -0.04
C LEU A 110 1.43 20.01 1.45
N GLY A 111 0.19 20.25 1.91
CA GLY A 111 -0.24 20.04 3.29
C GLY A 111 0.52 20.90 4.32
N ALA A 112 1.34 21.84 3.89
CA ALA A 112 2.14 22.68 4.77
C ALA A 112 1.43 24.02 5.08
N ALA A 113 1.63 24.51 6.31
CA ALA A 113 1.26 25.88 6.70
C ALA A 113 2.50 26.79 6.56
N THR A 114 2.68 27.38 5.38
CA THR A 114 3.82 28.28 5.12
C THR A 114 3.65 29.59 5.88
N THR A 115 4.63 29.96 6.71
CA THR A 115 4.61 31.24 7.43
C THR A 115 5.28 32.34 6.59
N ALA A 116 4.58 33.47 6.41
CA ALA A 116 5.08 34.63 5.68
C ALA A 116 4.73 35.90 6.46
N ASP A 117 5.67 36.45 7.22
CA ASP A 117 5.46 37.71 7.94
C ASP A 117 5.84 38.89 7.06
N VAL A 118 4.93 39.84 6.88
CA VAL A 118 5.11 41.01 6.01
C VAL A 118 5.43 42.24 6.83
N THR A 119 6.65 42.77 6.69
CA THR A 119 6.99 44.09 7.29
C THR A 119 6.44 45.19 6.43
N VAL A 120 5.68 46.09 7.04
CA VAL A 120 5.09 47.26 6.39
C VAL A 120 5.66 48.58 6.97
N ASN A 121 5.87 49.55 6.12
CA ASN A 121 6.22 50.93 6.52
C ASN A 121 5.04 51.84 6.19
N LEU A 122 4.44 52.40 7.25
CA LEU A 122 3.24 53.22 7.15
C LEU A 122 3.58 54.71 7.02
N SER A 123 4.85 55.10 7.25
CA SER A 123 5.32 56.48 7.25
C SER A 123 5.96 56.93 5.94
N SER A 124 6.27 56.02 5.01
CA SER A 124 6.86 56.34 3.71
C SER A 124 6.21 55.60 2.57
N VAL A 125 6.03 56.27 1.41
CA VAL A 125 5.46 55.65 0.19
C VAL A 125 6.51 54.90 -0.64
N GLU A 126 7.75 54.76 -0.15
CA GLU A 126 8.77 53.99 -0.81
C GLU A 126 8.51 52.48 -0.64
N GLU A 127 8.38 51.73 -1.77
CA GLU A 127 8.29 50.30 -1.77
C GLU A 127 9.53 49.66 -1.09
N ILE A 128 9.33 49.05 0.06
CA ILE A 128 10.37 48.22 0.68
C ILE A 128 10.33 46.86 0.02
N PHE A 129 11.17 46.62 -0.99
CA PHE A 129 11.42 45.32 -1.52
C PHE A 129 12.24 44.50 -0.48
N VAL A 130 11.61 43.75 0.35
CA VAL A 130 12.29 42.70 1.07
C VAL A 130 12.43 41.55 0.08
N VAL A 131 13.60 41.42 -0.53
CA VAL A 131 13.95 40.18 -1.27
C VAL A 131 13.96 39.09 -0.23
N GLY A 132 12.85 38.39 -0.11
CA GLY A 132 12.80 37.18 0.68
C GLY A 132 13.71 36.13 0.02
N THR A 133 14.95 36.04 0.48
CA THR A 133 15.68 34.78 0.30
C THR A 133 14.76 33.67 0.75
N ARG A 134 14.61 32.63 -0.06
CA ARG A 134 13.83 31.39 0.18
C ARG A 134 13.95 30.97 1.65
N VAL A 135 13.06 31.51 2.50
CA VAL A 135 12.96 31.12 3.90
C VAL A 135 12.08 29.89 3.91
N MET A 136 12.60 28.79 3.40
CA MET A 136 12.18 27.49 3.89
C MET A 136 12.63 27.44 5.36
N ARG A 137 11.77 27.86 6.28
CA ARG A 137 12.01 27.58 7.68
C ARG A 137 12.02 26.08 7.83
N ALA A 138 13.17 25.53 8.18
CA ALA A 138 13.35 24.09 8.32
C ALA A 138 12.51 23.52 9.49
N VAL A 139 11.91 24.38 10.30
CA VAL A 139 11.04 24.04 11.43
C VAL A 139 9.67 24.68 11.22
N ASP A 140 8.67 23.87 10.87
CA ASP A 140 7.28 24.31 10.80
C ASP A 140 6.62 24.28 12.18
N VAL A 141 6.58 25.44 12.84
CA VAL A 141 6.00 25.60 14.19
C VAL A 141 4.46 25.63 14.17
N LYS A 142 3.83 25.67 13.01
CA LYS A 142 2.37 25.72 12.85
C LYS A 142 1.75 24.36 12.50
N SER A 143 2.56 23.31 12.49
CA SER A 143 2.11 21.94 12.28
C SER A 143 2.47 21.03 13.45
N THR A 144 1.55 20.16 13.82
CA THR A 144 1.76 19.07 14.79
C THR A 144 2.13 17.77 14.11
N GLU A 145 1.95 17.65 12.80
CA GLU A 145 2.14 16.42 12.02
C GLU A 145 3.60 15.99 11.90
N SER A 146 3.78 14.67 11.73
CA SER A 146 5.05 14.05 11.39
C SER A 146 5.05 13.70 9.91
N ALA A 147 5.54 14.59 9.06
CA ALA A 147 5.55 14.43 7.62
C ALA A 147 6.94 14.72 7.00
N THR A 148 7.21 14.09 5.86
CA THR A 148 8.36 14.38 4.99
C THR A 148 7.84 14.85 3.64
N ASN A 149 8.14 16.09 3.27
CA ASN A 149 7.77 16.67 1.98
C ASN A 149 8.97 16.61 1.02
N LEU A 150 8.74 16.16 -0.21
CA LEU A 150 9.75 15.97 -1.25
C LEU A 150 9.22 16.50 -2.58
N THR A 151 9.90 17.49 -3.13
CA THR A 151 9.57 17.99 -4.47
C THR A 151 10.26 17.15 -5.55
N ILE A 152 9.73 17.20 -6.78
CA ILE A 152 10.34 16.49 -7.91
C ILE A 152 11.75 17.03 -8.21
N GLU A 153 12.02 18.31 -7.92
CA GLU A 153 13.35 18.91 -8.04
C GLU A 153 14.33 18.35 -7.02
N ASP A 154 13.88 18.10 -5.77
CA ASP A 154 14.73 17.49 -4.74
C ASP A 154 15.09 16.06 -5.12
N LEU A 155 14.10 15.29 -5.56
CA LEU A 155 14.28 13.92 -6.02
C LEU A 155 15.15 13.83 -7.29
N GLY A 156 15.01 14.80 -8.20
CA GLY A 156 15.87 14.92 -9.38
C GLY A 156 17.37 15.11 -9.09
N ARG A 157 17.75 15.43 -7.83
CA ARG A 157 19.16 15.54 -7.39
C ARG A 157 19.71 14.25 -6.81
N LEU A 158 18.86 13.26 -6.52
CA LEU A 158 19.19 12.07 -5.75
C LEU A 158 19.09 10.80 -6.62
N PRO A 159 19.94 9.79 -6.40
CA PRO A 159 19.78 8.48 -7.02
C PRO A 159 18.66 7.71 -6.30
N VAL A 160 17.41 8.03 -6.62
CA VAL A 160 16.19 7.38 -6.12
C VAL A 160 15.50 6.71 -7.30
N GLU A 161 15.00 5.50 -7.09
CA GLU A 161 14.21 4.78 -8.09
C GLU A 161 12.92 5.57 -8.42
N ARG A 162 12.38 5.36 -9.61
CA ARG A 162 11.34 6.23 -10.18
C ARG A 162 9.93 5.72 -9.87
N ASP A 163 9.69 5.38 -8.63
CA ASP A 163 8.40 4.92 -8.12
C ASP A 163 8.06 5.57 -6.77
N ILE A 164 6.78 5.56 -6.42
CA ILE A 164 6.26 6.21 -5.21
C ILE A 164 6.75 5.53 -3.92
N GLN A 165 7.03 4.22 -3.97
CA GLN A 165 7.50 3.47 -2.79
C GLN A 165 8.93 3.84 -2.45
N SER A 166 9.82 3.90 -3.44
CA SER A 166 11.21 4.32 -3.27
C SER A 166 11.32 5.76 -2.76
N VAL A 167 10.40 6.64 -3.17
CA VAL A 167 10.28 8.00 -2.62
C VAL A 167 9.86 7.94 -1.15
N ALA A 168 8.87 7.12 -0.79
CA ALA A 168 8.40 7.01 0.58
C ALA A 168 9.47 6.42 1.51
N LEU A 169 10.28 5.47 1.04
CA LEU A 169 11.39 4.89 1.80
C LEU A 169 12.45 5.92 2.25
N LEU A 170 12.45 7.13 1.70
CA LEU A 170 13.30 8.22 2.17
C LEU A 170 12.85 8.79 3.52
N ALA A 171 11.62 8.57 3.95
CA ALA A 171 11.10 9.05 5.24
C ALA A 171 11.61 8.19 6.42
N PRO A 172 11.62 8.75 7.65
CA PRO A 172 12.01 8.03 8.86
C PRO A 172 11.12 6.84 9.18
N GLY A 173 11.67 5.76 9.74
CA GLY A 173 10.91 4.63 10.25
C GLY A 173 10.21 3.76 9.20
N LEU A 174 10.50 3.94 7.91
CA LEU A 174 9.95 3.14 6.83
C LEU A 174 10.94 2.07 6.35
N ALA A 175 10.42 0.88 6.07
CA ALA A 175 11.18 -0.24 5.51
C ALA A 175 10.42 -0.91 4.36
N LYS A 176 11.13 -1.61 3.47
CA LYS A 176 10.49 -2.50 2.48
C LYS A 176 9.75 -3.61 3.20
N GLY A 177 8.61 -3.98 2.69
CA GLY A 177 7.87 -5.14 3.12
C GLY A 177 8.52 -6.45 2.65
N ASP A 178 7.85 -7.55 2.95
CA ASP A 178 8.26 -8.88 2.60
C ASP A 178 8.27 -9.11 1.08
N ALA A 179 9.28 -9.79 0.56
CA ALA A 179 9.44 -10.05 -0.87
C ALA A 179 8.47 -11.12 -1.39
N GLY A 180 8.08 -12.09 -0.57
CA GLY A 180 7.06 -13.10 -0.89
C GLY A 180 5.69 -12.48 -1.17
N LEU A 181 5.42 -11.34 -0.54
CA LEU A 181 4.16 -10.59 -0.68
C LEU A 181 4.18 -9.54 -1.81
N CYS A 182 5.20 -9.53 -2.65
CA CYS A 182 5.31 -8.58 -3.76
C CYS A 182 4.30 -8.88 -4.88
N SER A 183 3.52 -7.90 -5.28
CA SER A 183 2.65 -7.97 -6.47
C SER A 183 3.24 -7.12 -7.60
N GLY A 184 3.60 -7.75 -8.72
CA GLY A 184 4.15 -7.05 -9.88
C GLY A 184 5.44 -6.25 -9.61
N GLY A 185 6.28 -6.72 -8.67
CA GLY A 185 7.50 -6.02 -8.25
C GLY A 185 7.30 -4.96 -7.17
N ASN A 186 6.08 -4.74 -6.74
CA ASN A 186 5.70 -3.84 -5.65
C ASN A 186 5.58 -4.62 -4.33
N CYS A 187 6.57 -4.47 -3.46
CA CYS A 187 6.61 -5.19 -2.17
C CYS A 187 5.94 -4.43 -1.02
N GLY A 188 5.27 -3.33 -1.28
CA GLY A 188 4.68 -2.51 -0.22
C GLY A 188 5.70 -1.88 0.73
N ILE A 189 5.23 -1.10 1.68
CA ILE A 189 6.05 -0.38 2.65
C ILE A 189 5.50 -0.59 4.06
N SER A 190 6.36 -0.96 5.00
CA SER A 190 6.05 -0.92 6.42
C SER A 190 6.31 0.47 6.98
N PHE A 191 5.30 1.08 7.61
CA PHE A 191 5.37 2.36 8.32
C PHE A 191 5.46 2.12 9.82
N GLY A 192 6.66 2.25 10.41
CA GLY A 192 6.82 2.07 11.84
C GLY A 192 6.40 0.67 12.31
N GLY A 193 6.89 -0.38 11.64
CA GLY A 193 6.61 -1.77 11.99
C GLY A 193 5.20 -2.26 11.67
N SER A 194 4.39 -1.48 10.93
CA SER A 194 3.06 -1.91 10.47
C SER A 194 3.16 -2.92 9.33
N SER A 195 2.07 -3.66 9.09
CA SER A 195 1.89 -4.43 7.86
C SER A 195 1.84 -3.53 6.63
N ILE A 196 2.25 -4.05 5.47
CA ILE A 196 2.21 -3.33 4.19
C ILE A 196 0.77 -3.02 3.74
N ALA A 197 -0.22 -3.77 4.19
CA ALA A 197 -1.64 -3.58 3.88
C ALA A 197 -2.34 -2.49 4.71
N GLU A 198 -1.60 -1.79 5.58
CA GLU A 198 -2.16 -0.79 6.50
C GLU A 198 -2.05 0.65 5.99
N ASN A 199 -1.52 0.88 4.80
CA ASN A 199 -1.22 2.21 4.26
C ASN A 199 -2.34 2.74 3.38
N SER A 200 -2.35 4.08 3.17
CA SER A 200 -3.21 4.73 2.18
C SER A 200 -2.41 5.67 1.28
N ILE A 201 -2.70 5.61 -0.02
CA ILE A 201 -2.00 6.37 -1.07
C ILE A 201 -3.02 7.23 -1.81
N TYR A 202 -2.74 8.53 -1.89
CA TYR A 202 -3.58 9.52 -2.54
C TYR A 202 -2.85 10.25 -3.66
N ILE A 203 -3.54 10.49 -4.77
CA ILE A 203 -3.06 11.33 -5.89
C ILE A 203 -4.09 12.43 -6.12
N ASN A 204 -3.70 13.69 -5.95
CA ASN A 204 -4.59 14.86 -5.98
C ASN A 204 -5.87 14.68 -5.14
N GLY A 205 -5.74 14.00 -3.99
CA GLY A 205 -6.85 13.73 -3.08
C GLY A 205 -7.67 12.48 -3.39
N LEU A 206 -7.55 11.88 -4.57
CA LEU A 206 -8.16 10.59 -4.91
C LEU A 206 -7.38 9.45 -4.24
N ASN A 207 -8.07 8.60 -3.49
CA ASN A 207 -7.49 7.38 -2.93
C ASN A 207 -7.26 6.36 -4.06
N VAL A 208 -5.99 5.98 -4.28
CA VAL A 208 -5.57 5.03 -5.32
C VAL A 208 -4.96 3.74 -4.74
N THR A 209 -5.09 3.53 -3.42
CA THR A 209 -4.69 2.27 -2.78
C THR A 209 -5.54 1.13 -3.32
N ASP A 210 -4.94 0.00 -3.63
CA ASP A 210 -5.68 -1.21 -3.96
C ASP A 210 -6.60 -1.58 -2.78
N PHE A 211 -7.90 -1.69 -3.02
CA PHE A 211 -8.86 -2.02 -1.97
C PHE A 211 -9.22 -3.51 -1.93
N TYR A 212 -8.83 -4.29 -2.92
CA TYR A 212 -9.01 -5.73 -2.92
C TYR A 212 -8.28 -6.38 -1.74
N ASN A 213 -6.96 -6.23 -1.68
CA ASN A 213 -6.15 -6.75 -0.58
C ASN A 213 -5.33 -5.68 0.15
N ARG A 214 -5.52 -4.41 -0.16
CA ARG A 214 -4.81 -3.25 0.38
C ARG A 214 -3.30 -3.22 0.14
N VAL A 215 -2.80 -4.06 -0.76
CA VAL A 215 -1.38 -4.11 -1.14
C VAL A 215 -1.17 -3.47 -2.51
N GLY A 216 -0.40 -2.37 -2.57
CA GLY A 216 -0.13 -1.64 -3.79
C GLY A 216 -1.08 -0.46 -4.07
N SER A 217 -0.94 0.13 -5.24
CA SER A 217 -1.68 1.30 -5.73
C SER A 217 -1.55 1.45 -7.24
N SER A 218 -2.26 2.41 -7.82
CA SER A 218 -2.08 2.80 -9.24
C SER A 218 -0.63 3.19 -9.56
N ALA A 219 -0.13 2.72 -10.72
CA ALA A 219 1.26 2.85 -11.17
C ALA A 219 1.46 4.09 -12.06
N VAL A 220 1.74 5.23 -11.45
CA VAL A 220 1.87 6.54 -12.12
C VAL A 220 3.34 6.91 -12.32
N PRO A 221 3.74 7.36 -13.52
CA PRO A 221 5.11 7.76 -13.83
C PRO A 221 5.61 8.92 -12.96
N PHE A 222 6.87 8.83 -12.59
CA PHE A 222 7.54 9.84 -11.79
C PHE A 222 7.47 11.27 -12.39
N ALA A 223 7.54 11.38 -13.71
CA ALA A 223 7.46 12.65 -14.43
C ALA A 223 6.08 13.34 -14.33
N PHE A 224 5.02 12.64 -13.92
CA PHE A 224 3.68 13.19 -13.75
C PHE A 224 3.52 13.94 -12.43
N TYR A 225 4.32 13.60 -11.40
CA TYR A 225 4.24 14.19 -10.07
C TYR A 225 4.96 15.55 -9.97
N LYS A 226 4.49 16.39 -9.07
CA LYS A 226 5.11 17.66 -8.65
C LYS A 226 5.71 17.57 -7.26
N GLU A 227 4.98 17.01 -6.30
CA GLU A 227 5.39 16.93 -4.89
C GLU A 227 4.77 15.72 -4.21
N PHE A 228 5.50 15.20 -3.21
CA PHE A 228 5.07 14.10 -2.34
C PHE A 228 5.11 14.55 -0.89
N GLN A 229 4.12 14.11 -0.12
CA GLN A 229 4.08 14.22 1.32
C GLN A 229 3.89 12.83 1.93
N ILE A 230 4.88 12.37 2.69
CA ILE A 230 4.86 11.09 3.39
C ILE A 230 4.56 11.36 4.86
N LYS A 231 3.34 11.04 5.31
CA LYS A 231 2.88 11.23 6.68
C LYS A 231 3.16 9.97 7.48
N THR A 232 4.07 10.08 8.43
CA THR A 232 4.51 8.96 9.26
C THR A 232 3.85 8.94 10.64
N GLY A 233 2.93 9.85 10.93
CA GLY A 233 2.12 9.87 12.15
C GLY A 233 1.59 11.26 12.49
N GLY A 234 0.65 11.31 13.44
CA GLY A 234 0.02 12.55 13.89
C GLY A 234 -0.74 13.32 12.81
N TYR A 235 -1.21 12.62 11.77
CA TYR A 235 -1.91 13.27 10.66
C TYR A 235 -3.33 13.68 11.02
N SER A 236 -3.79 14.78 10.40
CA SER A 236 -5.11 15.41 10.57
C SER A 236 -6.27 14.42 10.42
N VAL A 237 -7.39 14.71 11.06
CA VAL A 237 -8.63 13.91 10.99
C VAL A 237 -9.21 13.76 9.58
N GLU A 238 -8.76 14.57 8.63
CA GLU A 238 -9.12 14.43 7.23
C GLU A 238 -8.65 13.11 6.60
N PHE A 239 -7.58 12.48 7.13
CA PHE A 239 -7.08 11.18 6.72
C PHE A 239 -7.56 10.08 7.66
N GLY A 240 -8.07 8.99 7.11
CA GLY A 240 -8.53 7.81 7.82
C GLY A 240 -8.24 6.54 7.06
N ARG A 241 -8.87 5.43 7.47
CA ARG A 241 -8.77 4.12 6.82
C ARG A 241 -7.34 3.59 6.74
N THR A 242 -6.48 3.95 7.69
CA THR A 242 -5.08 3.53 7.73
C THR A 242 -4.57 3.52 9.16
N THR A 243 -3.85 2.46 9.52
CA THR A 243 -3.11 2.31 10.78
C THR A 243 -1.59 2.38 10.57
N GLY A 244 -1.13 2.32 9.33
CA GLY A 244 0.27 2.50 8.95
C GLY A 244 0.64 3.97 8.75
N GLY A 245 0.54 4.45 7.51
CA GLY A 245 0.85 5.83 7.14
C GLY A 245 0.13 6.27 5.87
N VAL A 246 0.35 7.52 5.49
CA VAL A 246 -0.26 8.12 4.31
C VAL A 246 0.82 8.63 3.36
N ILE A 247 0.71 8.27 2.09
CA ILE A 247 1.46 8.89 1.00
C ILE A 247 0.48 9.77 0.24
N ASN A 248 0.69 11.06 0.24
CA ASN A 248 -0.10 12.03 -0.51
C ASN A 248 0.77 12.66 -1.60
N ALA A 249 0.33 12.59 -2.84
CA ALA A 249 1.06 13.11 -3.99
C ALA A 249 0.20 14.05 -4.81
N VAL A 250 0.82 15.09 -5.38
CA VAL A 250 0.17 15.98 -6.32
C VAL A 250 0.88 15.95 -7.67
N THR A 251 0.09 16.05 -8.73
CA THR A 251 0.56 16.05 -10.11
C THR A 251 0.95 17.46 -10.56
N LYS A 252 1.71 17.54 -11.66
CA LYS A 252 2.02 18.81 -12.33
C LYS A 252 0.77 19.47 -12.87
N SER A 253 0.84 20.79 -13.04
CA SER A 253 -0.18 21.66 -13.61
C SER A 253 0.42 22.52 -14.72
N GLY A 254 -0.42 23.08 -15.58
CA GLY A 254 -0.01 24.11 -16.54
C GLY A 254 0.17 25.47 -15.89
N THR A 255 0.89 26.37 -16.57
CA THR A 255 1.16 27.76 -16.17
C THR A 255 0.80 28.72 -17.30
N ASN A 256 1.10 30.02 -17.15
CA ASN A 256 0.96 31.02 -18.21
C ASN A 256 2.02 30.88 -19.31
N GLU A 257 3.05 30.09 -19.07
CA GLU A 257 4.06 29.77 -20.08
C GLU A 257 3.74 28.42 -20.72
N PHE A 258 3.95 28.33 -22.02
CA PHE A 258 3.81 27.08 -22.74
C PHE A 258 5.12 26.30 -22.64
N GLU A 259 5.07 25.13 -22.02
CA GLU A 259 6.21 24.25 -21.81
C GLU A 259 5.93 22.90 -22.44
N TYR A 260 6.93 22.33 -23.11
CA TYR A 260 6.89 20.95 -23.58
C TYR A 260 8.26 20.31 -23.48
N GLY A 261 8.31 19.00 -23.39
CA GLY A 261 9.59 18.34 -23.29
C GLY A 261 9.48 16.83 -23.43
N THR A 262 10.64 16.22 -23.41
CA THR A 262 10.78 14.76 -23.41
C THR A 262 11.79 14.30 -22.38
N GLU A 263 11.52 13.14 -21.80
CA GLU A 263 12.44 12.46 -20.88
C GLU A 263 12.54 10.99 -21.28
N ILE A 264 13.75 10.50 -21.49
CA ILE A 264 14.03 9.10 -21.76
C ILE A 264 14.82 8.55 -20.57
N ALA A 265 14.26 7.56 -19.87
CA ALA A 265 14.92 6.79 -18.84
C ALA A 265 15.23 5.39 -19.39
N TRP A 266 16.50 5.01 -19.41
CA TRP A 266 16.96 3.77 -19.98
C TRP A 266 17.82 2.99 -19.00
N GLU A 267 17.41 1.76 -18.71
CA GLU A 267 18.08 0.79 -17.85
C GLU A 267 18.50 -0.42 -18.69
N PRO A 268 19.63 -0.35 -19.38
CA PRO A 268 20.09 -1.42 -20.25
C PRO A 268 20.67 -2.60 -19.46
N SER A 269 20.51 -3.81 -19.98
CA SER A 269 21.02 -5.04 -19.37
C SER A 269 22.54 -5.03 -19.18
N PHE A 270 23.31 -4.35 -20.05
CA PHE A 270 24.77 -4.27 -19.93
C PHE A 270 25.26 -3.38 -18.75
N LEU A 271 24.40 -2.56 -18.14
CA LEU A 271 24.69 -1.82 -16.90
C LEU A 271 24.23 -2.58 -15.64
N GLN A 272 23.78 -3.82 -15.79
CA GLN A 272 23.38 -4.68 -14.68
C GLN A 272 24.51 -5.65 -14.33
N SER A 273 24.74 -5.85 -13.05
CA SER A 273 25.60 -6.93 -12.56
C SER A 273 24.83 -8.26 -12.62
N THR A 274 25.53 -9.37 -12.68
CA THR A 274 24.91 -10.70 -12.58
C THR A 274 24.35 -10.93 -11.19
N GLN A 275 23.12 -11.42 -11.08
CA GLN A 275 22.57 -11.98 -9.86
C GLN A 275 23.22 -13.36 -9.63
N ALA A 276 23.61 -13.65 -8.39
CA ALA A 276 24.27 -14.92 -8.11
C ALA A 276 23.27 -16.06 -7.98
N ASP A 277 23.57 -17.21 -8.56
CA ASP A 277 22.86 -18.46 -8.28
C ASP A 277 23.09 -18.92 -6.83
N ARG A 278 22.11 -19.56 -6.25
CA ARG A 278 22.14 -20.13 -4.91
C ARG A 278 21.83 -21.63 -4.97
N PHE A 279 22.44 -22.36 -4.08
CA PHE A 279 22.36 -23.82 -4.04
C PHE A 279 22.04 -24.28 -2.62
N TYR A 280 21.35 -25.37 -2.53
CA TYR A 280 21.20 -26.11 -1.28
C TYR A 280 22.54 -26.72 -0.81
N PRO A 281 22.64 -27.13 0.45
CA PRO A 281 23.88 -27.75 0.97
C PRO A 281 24.31 -29.05 0.23
N ASP A 282 23.37 -29.72 -0.38
CA ASP A 282 23.61 -30.92 -1.22
C ASP A 282 24.08 -30.58 -2.63
N GLY A 283 24.13 -29.32 -2.99
CA GLY A 283 24.54 -28.81 -4.30
C GLY A 283 23.43 -28.73 -5.36
N SER A 284 22.21 -29.06 -5.02
CA SER A 284 21.06 -28.89 -5.92
C SER A 284 20.68 -27.40 -6.08
N PRO A 285 20.05 -26.99 -7.21
CA PRO A 285 19.62 -25.62 -7.42
C PRO A 285 18.57 -25.18 -6.42
N HIS A 286 18.77 -24.00 -5.80
CA HIS A 286 17.81 -23.37 -4.91
C HIS A 286 17.18 -22.13 -5.56
N ILE A 287 17.97 -21.11 -5.89
CA ILE A 287 17.53 -19.93 -6.61
C ILE A 287 18.48 -19.70 -7.78
N ILE A 288 17.96 -19.83 -8.98
CA ILE A 288 18.72 -19.66 -10.21
C ILE A 288 18.36 -18.33 -10.83
N SER A 289 19.30 -17.38 -10.76
CA SER A 289 19.09 -15.98 -11.19
C SER A 289 20.23 -15.43 -12.04
N SER A 290 21.27 -16.24 -12.32
CA SER A 290 22.45 -15.75 -13.10
C SER A 290 22.11 -15.39 -14.54
N GLN A 291 21.00 -15.93 -15.06
CA GLN A 291 20.48 -15.64 -16.40
C GLN A 291 19.40 -14.53 -16.40
N ASP A 292 19.00 -14.07 -15.22
CA ASP A 292 17.98 -13.03 -15.10
C ASP A 292 18.56 -11.71 -15.59
N GLN A 293 17.82 -11.07 -16.50
CA GLN A 293 18.18 -9.75 -17.02
C GLN A 293 16.93 -9.02 -17.49
N TYR A 294 17.03 -7.74 -17.69
CA TYR A 294 15.99 -6.97 -18.31
C TYR A 294 16.56 -5.77 -19.07
N ASP A 295 15.83 -5.36 -20.08
CA ASP A 295 15.96 -4.03 -20.67
C ASP A 295 14.69 -3.24 -20.39
N ARG A 296 14.84 -2.00 -19.90
CA ARG A 296 13.72 -1.10 -19.63
C ARG A 296 13.98 0.25 -20.26
N THR A 297 13.02 0.72 -21.04
CA THR A 297 13.03 2.06 -21.61
C THR A 297 11.68 2.72 -21.37
N ASN A 298 11.69 3.86 -20.69
CA ASN A 298 10.54 4.73 -20.55
C ASN A 298 10.80 6.04 -21.28
N ALA A 299 9.99 6.33 -22.30
CA ALA A 299 10.06 7.57 -23.06
C ALA A 299 8.82 8.44 -22.78
N THR A 300 9.01 9.47 -21.98
CA THR A 300 7.96 10.40 -21.56
C THR A 300 7.95 11.63 -22.45
N PHE A 301 6.76 12.03 -22.90
CA PHE A 301 6.48 13.26 -23.63
C PHE A 301 5.43 14.04 -22.84
N TYR A 302 5.64 15.35 -22.68
CA TYR A 302 4.67 16.18 -22.00
C TYR A 302 4.55 17.56 -22.65
N ALA A 303 3.38 18.15 -22.45
CA ALA A 303 3.10 19.54 -22.80
C ALA A 303 2.20 20.16 -21.75
N SER A 304 2.43 21.43 -21.46
CA SER A 304 1.62 22.23 -20.53
C SER A 304 1.55 23.69 -20.96
N GLY A 305 0.56 24.39 -20.47
CA GLY A 305 0.44 25.82 -20.77
C GLY A 305 -0.97 26.36 -20.58
N PRO A 306 -1.21 27.63 -20.97
CA PRO A 306 -2.52 28.23 -20.87
C PRO A 306 -3.38 27.89 -22.10
N ILE A 307 -4.61 27.43 -21.87
CA ILE A 307 -5.69 27.46 -22.87
C ILE A 307 -6.24 28.90 -22.90
N VAL A 308 -6.38 29.51 -21.70
CA VAL A 308 -6.70 30.93 -21.51
C VAL A 308 -5.78 31.47 -20.44
N GLN A 309 -4.97 32.47 -20.78
CA GLN A 309 -4.04 33.11 -19.83
C GLN A 309 -4.72 33.54 -18.56
N ASN A 310 -4.08 33.29 -17.42
CA ASN A 310 -4.54 33.55 -16.06
C ASN A 310 -5.86 32.88 -15.66
N LYS A 311 -6.37 31.91 -16.45
CA LYS A 311 -7.68 31.30 -16.16
C LYS A 311 -7.77 29.81 -16.38
N LEU A 312 -7.27 29.30 -17.49
CA LEU A 312 -7.49 27.90 -17.86
C LEU A 312 -6.20 27.31 -18.37
N PHE A 313 -5.74 26.30 -17.68
CA PHE A 313 -4.45 25.64 -17.95
C PHE A 313 -4.64 24.16 -18.19
N PHE A 314 -3.69 23.58 -18.92
CA PHE A 314 -3.62 22.15 -19.13
C PHE A 314 -2.21 21.63 -18.85
N PHE A 315 -2.14 20.39 -18.45
CA PHE A 315 -0.94 19.54 -18.44
C PHE A 315 -1.31 18.19 -19.02
N VAL A 316 -0.55 17.70 -19.99
CA VAL A 316 -0.72 16.35 -20.56
C VAL A 316 0.61 15.64 -20.61
N LEU A 317 0.59 14.34 -20.39
CA LEU A 317 1.76 13.48 -20.42
C LEU A 317 1.42 12.13 -21.04
N TYR A 318 2.32 11.63 -21.90
CA TYR A 318 2.33 10.27 -22.39
C TYR A 318 3.70 9.65 -22.14
N GLU A 319 3.74 8.45 -21.55
CA GLU A 319 4.95 7.66 -21.35
C GLU A 319 4.83 6.36 -22.11
N ALA A 320 5.62 6.21 -23.19
CA ALA A 320 5.81 4.93 -23.83
C ALA A 320 6.72 4.05 -22.97
N ARG A 321 6.35 2.81 -22.76
CA ARG A 321 7.07 1.83 -21.95
C ARG A 321 7.48 0.66 -22.81
N ASP A 322 8.71 0.19 -22.60
CA ASP A 322 9.20 -1.08 -23.15
C ASP A 322 10.02 -1.75 -22.04
N TYR A 323 9.45 -2.78 -21.44
CA TYR A 323 10.09 -3.56 -20.40
C TYR A 323 10.09 -5.03 -20.78
N GLN A 324 11.28 -5.63 -20.88
CA GLN A 324 11.50 -6.98 -21.36
C GLN A 324 12.33 -7.77 -20.32
N PRO A 325 11.71 -8.31 -19.27
CA PRO A 325 12.41 -9.15 -18.31
C PRO A 325 12.57 -10.59 -18.84
N GLU A 326 13.73 -11.14 -18.58
CA GLU A 326 14.05 -12.55 -18.72
C GLU A 326 14.42 -13.10 -17.33
N SER A 327 13.86 -14.25 -16.94
CA SER A 327 14.08 -14.86 -15.64
C SER A 327 13.95 -16.37 -15.69
N THR A 328 14.60 -17.05 -14.75
CA THR A 328 14.41 -18.48 -14.50
C THR A 328 13.52 -18.71 -13.29
N THR A 329 12.87 -19.88 -13.21
CA THR A 329 12.24 -20.32 -11.95
C THR A 329 13.31 -20.55 -10.90
N SER A 330 12.96 -20.45 -9.62
CA SER A 330 13.88 -20.77 -8.52
C SER A 330 14.45 -22.21 -8.65
N SER A 331 13.63 -23.17 -9.03
CA SER A 331 14.05 -24.55 -9.29
C SER A 331 14.93 -24.76 -10.54
N GLY A 332 15.09 -23.72 -11.38
CA GLY A 332 15.92 -23.78 -12.58
C GLY A 332 15.41 -24.69 -13.70
N ASN A 333 14.09 -24.97 -13.76
CA ASN A 333 13.49 -25.85 -14.77
C ASN A 333 12.67 -25.12 -15.83
N THR A 334 12.35 -23.84 -15.64
CA THR A 334 11.59 -23.03 -16.59
C THR A 334 12.25 -21.67 -16.78
N PHE A 335 12.35 -21.22 -18.03
CA PHE A 335 12.82 -19.91 -18.43
C PHE A 335 11.67 -19.06 -18.91
N TYR A 336 11.54 -17.87 -18.38
CA TYR A 336 10.52 -16.91 -18.78
C TYR A 336 11.11 -15.76 -19.58
N LYS A 337 10.39 -15.38 -20.62
CA LYS A 337 10.61 -14.11 -21.34
C LYS A 337 9.31 -13.34 -21.35
N ALA A 338 9.29 -12.20 -20.67
CA ALA A 338 8.10 -11.37 -20.62
C ALA A 338 8.28 -10.07 -21.41
N LYS A 339 7.17 -9.43 -21.70
CA LYS A 339 7.09 -8.13 -22.34
C LYS A 339 5.92 -7.34 -21.77
N GLU A 340 6.22 -6.09 -21.36
CA GLU A 340 5.24 -5.08 -20.97
C GLU A 340 5.49 -3.85 -21.84
N ASP A 341 4.52 -3.45 -22.68
CA ASP A 341 4.67 -2.35 -23.63
C ASP A 341 3.51 -1.36 -23.63
N ASN A 342 2.61 -1.42 -22.64
CA ASN A 342 1.52 -0.46 -22.52
C ASN A 342 2.01 0.89 -22.02
N GLY A 343 1.65 1.94 -22.76
CA GLY A 343 1.96 3.29 -22.34
C GLY A 343 1.03 3.80 -21.24
N PHE A 344 1.55 4.69 -20.41
CA PHE A 344 0.76 5.51 -19.51
C PHE A 344 0.35 6.80 -20.21
N TRP A 345 -0.85 7.30 -19.93
CA TRP A 345 -1.22 8.67 -20.23
C TRP A 345 -1.88 9.34 -19.04
N GLY A 346 -1.63 10.65 -18.90
CA GLY A 346 -2.26 11.47 -17.88
C GLY A 346 -2.53 12.87 -18.37
N ALA A 347 -3.61 13.47 -17.88
CA ALA A 347 -4.04 14.82 -18.22
C ALA A 347 -4.59 15.53 -16.98
N LYS A 348 -4.29 16.81 -16.85
CA LYS A 348 -4.86 17.69 -15.83
C LYS A 348 -5.32 18.98 -16.45
N ILE A 349 -6.48 19.48 -16.02
CA ILE A 349 -7.01 20.80 -16.37
C ILE A 349 -7.25 21.57 -15.07
N ASP A 350 -6.70 22.78 -15.00
CA ASP A 350 -6.89 23.70 -13.89
C ASP A 350 -7.64 24.95 -14.39
N TRP A 351 -8.84 25.16 -13.90
CA TRP A 351 -9.68 26.28 -14.30
C TRP A 351 -9.93 27.23 -13.14
N GLN A 352 -9.33 28.40 -13.22
CA GLN A 352 -9.64 29.55 -12.36
C GLN A 352 -10.89 30.25 -12.91
N ILE A 353 -12.08 29.79 -12.49
CA ILE A 353 -13.37 30.36 -12.96
C ILE A 353 -13.40 31.85 -12.62
N ASN A 354 -12.98 32.20 -11.42
CA ASN A 354 -12.70 33.54 -10.93
C ASN A 354 -11.82 33.43 -9.66
N ASP A 355 -11.51 34.57 -9.03
CA ASP A 355 -10.63 34.65 -7.84
C ASP A 355 -11.16 33.86 -6.61
N LYS A 356 -12.43 33.45 -6.64
CA LYS A 356 -13.08 32.71 -5.55
C LYS A 356 -13.41 31.25 -5.89
N ASN A 357 -13.26 30.83 -7.15
CA ASN A 357 -13.73 29.53 -7.60
C ASN A 357 -12.70 28.87 -8.51
N LEU A 358 -12.22 27.72 -8.11
CA LEU A 358 -11.26 26.87 -8.85
C LEU A 358 -11.91 25.51 -9.15
N LEU A 359 -11.64 24.97 -10.33
CA LEU A 359 -12.00 23.61 -10.72
C LEU A 359 -10.75 22.92 -11.27
N GLU A 360 -10.43 21.76 -10.71
CA GLU A 360 -9.35 20.89 -11.16
C GLU A 360 -9.94 19.59 -11.68
N LEU A 361 -9.56 19.17 -12.87
CA LEU A 361 -9.92 17.89 -13.47
C LEU A 361 -8.64 17.09 -13.69
N LEU A 362 -8.60 15.86 -13.20
CA LEU A 362 -7.51 14.91 -13.39
C LEU A 362 -8.04 13.67 -14.06
N ALA A 363 -7.31 13.12 -15.04
CA ALA A 363 -7.56 11.79 -15.59
C ALA A 363 -6.23 11.13 -15.97
N PHE A 364 -6.09 9.84 -15.71
CA PHE A 364 -4.94 9.04 -16.16
C PHE A 364 -5.30 7.57 -16.29
N SER A 365 -4.52 6.85 -17.12
CA SER A 365 -4.60 5.40 -17.23
C SER A 365 -3.25 4.78 -16.94
N ASP A 366 -3.22 3.85 -15.99
CA ASP A 366 -2.07 3.05 -15.61
C ASP A 366 -2.18 1.59 -16.10
N LYS A 367 -3.02 1.35 -17.10
CA LYS A 367 -3.21 0.01 -17.67
C LYS A 367 -1.89 -0.58 -18.14
N ASN A 368 -1.64 -1.83 -17.72
CA ASN A 368 -0.45 -2.60 -18.07
C ASN A 368 -0.82 -4.04 -18.43
N ASP A 369 -0.39 -4.50 -19.62
CA ASP A 369 -0.61 -5.86 -20.09
C ASP A 369 0.77 -6.54 -20.20
N GLU A 370 0.99 -7.60 -19.42
CA GLU A 370 2.16 -8.47 -19.54
C GLU A 370 1.86 -9.67 -20.42
N THR A 371 2.74 -9.93 -21.37
CA THR A 371 2.80 -11.20 -22.10
C THR A 371 4.06 -11.95 -21.68
N ARG A 372 3.91 -13.14 -21.08
CA ARG A 372 5.02 -13.96 -20.56
C ARG A 372 5.06 -15.32 -21.25
N ASN A 373 6.12 -15.57 -22.01
CA ASN A 373 6.39 -16.85 -22.64
C ASN A 373 7.23 -17.72 -21.73
N ALA A 374 6.80 -18.97 -21.50
CA ALA A 374 7.51 -19.99 -20.76
C ALA A 374 8.20 -20.96 -21.71
N TYR A 375 9.41 -21.35 -21.36
CA TYR A 375 10.24 -22.32 -22.05
C TYR A 375 10.81 -23.29 -21.05
N GLY A 376 10.95 -24.56 -21.38
CA GLY A 376 11.76 -25.47 -20.60
C GLY A 376 13.18 -24.92 -20.42
N TYR A 377 13.83 -25.22 -19.31
CA TYR A 377 15.20 -24.81 -19.05
C TYR A 377 15.97 -25.94 -18.41
N ASP A 378 17.14 -26.18 -18.95
CA ASP A 378 18.09 -27.13 -18.40
C ASP A 378 19.17 -26.35 -17.63
N PHE A 379 19.15 -26.48 -16.30
CA PHE A 379 20.08 -25.79 -15.44
C PHE A 379 21.52 -26.25 -15.64
N ASP A 380 21.78 -27.56 -15.82
CA ASP A 380 23.14 -28.12 -15.92
C ASP A 380 23.86 -27.61 -17.16
N THR A 381 23.15 -27.58 -18.28
CA THR A 381 23.67 -27.06 -19.55
C THR A 381 23.44 -25.58 -19.76
N ARG A 382 22.63 -24.93 -18.89
CA ARG A 382 22.17 -23.54 -19.01
C ARG A 382 21.53 -23.22 -20.35
N THR A 383 20.78 -24.17 -20.88
CA THR A 383 20.14 -24.05 -22.19
C THR A 383 18.63 -23.95 -22.08
N ARG A 384 18.08 -23.02 -22.89
CA ARG A 384 16.64 -22.88 -23.06
C ARG A 384 16.13 -23.98 -23.98
N GLY A 385 15.13 -24.71 -23.50
CA GLY A 385 14.44 -25.75 -24.21
C GLY A 385 13.30 -25.27 -25.11
N ALA A 386 12.34 -26.15 -25.37
CA ALA A 386 11.16 -25.86 -26.17
C ALA A 386 10.25 -24.83 -25.50
N TYR A 387 9.48 -24.11 -26.30
CA TYR A 387 8.37 -23.27 -25.84
C TYR A 387 7.27 -24.15 -25.24
N GLU A 388 6.72 -23.72 -24.11
CA GLU A 388 5.68 -24.44 -23.38
C GLU A 388 4.33 -23.74 -23.46
N GLN A 389 4.26 -22.48 -23.06
CA GLN A 389 3.00 -21.71 -23.04
C GLN A 389 3.25 -20.19 -22.99
N THR A 390 2.21 -19.44 -23.31
CA THR A 390 2.17 -17.99 -23.07
C THR A 390 1.12 -17.68 -22.01
N ARG A 391 1.51 -16.90 -20.99
CA ARG A 391 0.62 -16.36 -19.97
C ARG A 391 0.40 -14.88 -20.21
N PHE A 392 -0.83 -14.44 -20.06
CA PHE A 392 -1.26 -13.04 -20.11
C PHE A 392 -1.66 -12.58 -18.71
N THR A 393 -1.19 -11.39 -18.34
CA THR A 393 -1.63 -10.72 -17.12
C THR A 393 -1.96 -9.28 -17.50
N ASN A 394 -3.20 -8.85 -17.28
CA ASN A 394 -3.63 -7.48 -17.46
C ASN A 394 -3.86 -6.84 -16.11
N ASN A 395 -3.48 -5.59 -15.94
CA ASN A 395 -3.57 -4.88 -14.66
C ASN A 395 -3.75 -3.38 -14.89
N GLY A 396 -4.28 -2.63 -13.86
CA GLY A 396 -4.49 -1.19 -13.94
C GLY A 396 -5.77 -0.80 -14.65
N GLY A 397 -6.03 0.50 -14.80
CA GLY A 397 -7.30 0.98 -15.37
C GLY A 397 -7.34 2.48 -15.60
N LEU A 398 -8.55 3.03 -15.69
CA LEU A 398 -8.81 4.46 -15.87
C LEU A 398 -9.16 5.11 -14.55
N ASN A 399 -8.43 6.16 -14.21
CA ASN A 399 -8.60 6.93 -12.98
C ASN A 399 -8.96 8.37 -13.31
N TRP A 400 -9.92 8.96 -12.61
CA TRP A 400 -10.23 10.38 -12.80
C TRP A 400 -10.81 11.01 -11.55
N SER A 401 -10.64 12.34 -11.42
CA SER A 401 -11.28 13.13 -10.37
C SER A 401 -11.59 14.53 -10.81
N ALA A 402 -12.60 15.12 -10.20
CA ALA A 402 -12.97 16.52 -10.30
C ALA A 402 -12.95 17.15 -8.90
N THR A 403 -12.17 18.21 -8.71
CA THR A 403 -12.05 18.93 -7.43
C THR A 403 -12.47 20.38 -7.62
N TYR A 404 -13.47 20.82 -6.87
CA TYR A 404 -13.93 22.20 -6.88
C TYR A 404 -13.62 22.88 -5.55
N THR A 405 -12.91 24.01 -5.59
CA THR A 405 -12.58 24.82 -4.42
C THR A 405 -13.30 26.16 -4.50
N ALA A 406 -14.04 26.53 -3.44
CA ALA A 406 -14.77 27.79 -3.30
C ALA A 406 -14.30 28.57 -2.07
N TYR A 407 -13.86 29.80 -2.28
CA TYR A 407 -13.60 30.76 -1.21
C TYR A 407 -14.89 31.56 -0.94
N LEU A 408 -15.74 31.03 -0.05
CA LEU A 408 -17.11 31.56 0.21
C LEU A 408 -17.07 32.95 0.83
N THR A 409 -16.17 33.15 1.81
CA THR A 409 -15.88 34.44 2.44
C THR A 409 -14.36 34.60 2.62
N ASP A 410 -13.90 35.66 3.24
CA ASP A 410 -12.47 35.85 3.53
C ASP A 410 -11.94 34.77 4.49
N ASN A 411 -12.79 34.25 5.37
CA ASN A 411 -12.44 33.32 6.43
C ASN A 411 -13.10 31.92 6.31
N LEU A 412 -13.99 31.69 5.35
CA LEU A 412 -14.64 30.39 5.10
C LEU A 412 -14.37 29.92 3.68
N SER A 413 -13.82 28.74 3.56
CA SER A 413 -13.56 28.06 2.29
C SER A 413 -14.16 26.66 2.30
N ALA A 414 -14.56 26.20 1.13
CA ALA A 414 -15.09 24.85 0.91
C ALA A 414 -14.38 24.19 -0.27
N LYS A 415 -14.24 22.87 -0.22
CA LYS A 415 -13.62 22.07 -1.26
C LYS A 415 -14.40 20.76 -1.43
N ALA A 416 -14.76 20.43 -2.67
CA ALA A 416 -15.48 19.21 -3.02
C ALA A 416 -14.68 18.41 -4.04
N LEU A 417 -14.55 17.10 -3.84
CA LEU A 417 -13.99 16.14 -4.82
C LEU A 417 -14.99 15.04 -5.10
N TYR A 418 -15.10 14.66 -6.34
CA TYR A 418 -15.65 13.38 -6.76
C TYR A 418 -14.64 12.70 -7.68
N GLY A 419 -14.42 11.39 -7.49
CA GLY A 419 -13.45 10.67 -8.31
C GLY A 419 -13.73 9.18 -8.38
N VAL A 420 -13.16 8.56 -9.41
CA VAL A 420 -13.27 7.12 -9.69
C VAL A 420 -11.87 6.57 -9.90
N ASN A 421 -11.58 5.47 -9.23
CA ASN A 421 -10.38 4.68 -9.42
C ASN A 421 -10.80 3.29 -9.90
N ASP A 422 -10.60 3.01 -11.18
CA ASP A 422 -10.88 1.71 -11.79
C ASP A 422 -9.60 0.91 -11.93
N ARG A 423 -9.69 -0.40 -11.67
CA ARG A 423 -8.59 -1.33 -11.80
C ARG A 423 -9.09 -2.69 -12.29
N GLU A 424 -8.71 -3.04 -13.51
CA GLU A 424 -8.87 -4.38 -14.05
C GLU A 424 -7.72 -5.28 -13.60
N PHE A 425 -7.99 -6.54 -13.31
CA PHE A 425 -6.99 -7.59 -13.16
C PHE A 425 -7.47 -8.85 -13.87
N SER A 426 -6.64 -9.41 -14.75
CA SER A 426 -6.91 -10.75 -15.29
C SER A 426 -5.64 -11.53 -15.49
N ARG A 427 -5.72 -12.86 -15.26
CA ARG A 427 -4.60 -13.78 -15.46
C ARG A 427 -5.11 -15.08 -16.08
N TYR A 428 -4.53 -15.44 -17.22
CA TYR A 428 -4.82 -16.69 -17.93
C TYR A 428 -3.66 -17.08 -18.84
N SER A 429 -3.56 -18.34 -19.19
CA SER A 429 -2.62 -18.84 -20.21
C SER A 429 -3.34 -19.07 -21.53
N GLN A 430 -2.58 -19.10 -22.61
CA GLN A 430 -3.12 -19.38 -23.95
C GLN A 430 -3.90 -20.69 -23.98
N ASN A 431 -3.42 -21.68 -23.23
CA ASN A 431 -3.96 -23.05 -23.26
C ASN A 431 -5.21 -23.22 -22.38
N ASP A 432 -5.48 -22.29 -21.44
CA ASP A 432 -6.45 -22.46 -20.34
C ASP A 432 -7.90 -22.64 -20.82
N LEU A 433 -8.24 -22.12 -22.00
CA LEU A 433 -9.59 -22.28 -22.56
C LEU A 433 -9.82 -23.65 -23.23
N GLU A 434 -8.74 -24.33 -23.62
CA GLU A 434 -8.80 -25.60 -24.37
C GLU A 434 -8.36 -26.78 -23.51
N CYS A 435 -7.62 -26.51 -22.42
CA CYS A 435 -6.92 -27.49 -21.64
C CYS A 435 -7.36 -27.47 -20.17
N SER A 436 -7.83 -28.60 -19.67
CA SER A 436 -7.99 -28.81 -18.23
C SER A 436 -6.62 -29.15 -17.60
N ARG A 437 -6.41 -28.73 -16.36
CA ARG A 437 -5.22 -29.09 -15.61
C ARG A 437 -5.32 -30.54 -15.15
N VAL A 438 -4.26 -31.33 -15.37
CA VAL A 438 -4.16 -32.72 -14.94
C VAL A 438 -2.89 -32.89 -14.12
N ARG A 439 -3.01 -33.37 -12.87
CA ARG A 439 -1.92 -33.58 -11.94
C ARG A 439 -1.79 -35.06 -11.60
N ASP A 440 -0.64 -35.65 -11.81
CA ASP A 440 -0.29 -36.98 -11.30
C ASP A 440 0.41 -36.85 -9.93
N LEU A 441 -0.37 -37.04 -8.87
CA LEU A 441 0.07 -36.91 -7.49
C LEU A 441 0.48 -38.26 -6.86
N ARG A 442 0.54 -39.35 -7.66
CA ARG A 442 1.00 -40.63 -7.19
C ARG A 442 2.48 -40.56 -6.79
N PRO A 443 2.94 -41.35 -5.80
CA PRO A 443 4.36 -41.48 -5.52
C PRO A 443 5.16 -41.83 -6.77
N GLY A 444 6.08 -40.94 -7.19
CA GLY A 444 6.84 -41.05 -8.45
C GLY A 444 6.08 -40.61 -9.71
N GLY A 445 4.97 -39.92 -9.56
CA GLY A 445 4.24 -39.26 -10.68
C GLY A 445 4.95 -38.02 -11.19
N ASP A 446 4.63 -37.59 -12.41
CA ASP A 446 5.31 -36.49 -13.13
C ASP A 446 4.71 -35.10 -12.83
N GLY A 447 3.81 -34.95 -11.85
CA GLY A 447 3.19 -33.68 -11.52
C GLY A 447 2.17 -33.22 -12.56
N ASP A 448 2.34 -32.01 -13.15
CA ASP A 448 1.43 -31.49 -14.18
C ASP A 448 1.65 -32.17 -15.53
N VAL A 449 0.79 -33.14 -15.88
CA VAL A 449 0.87 -33.96 -17.10
C VAL A 449 -0.12 -33.51 -18.19
N GLY A 450 -1.02 -32.61 -17.88
CA GLY A 450 -1.97 -32.00 -18.83
C GLY A 450 -1.34 -30.97 -19.74
N CYS A 451 -2.16 -30.26 -20.52
CA CYS A 451 -1.69 -29.26 -21.47
C CYS A 451 -1.71 -27.83 -20.94
N THR A 452 -2.05 -27.64 -19.66
CA THR A 452 -1.82 -26.41 -18.90
C THR A 452 -1.35 -26.73 -17.48
N SER A 453 -0.55 -25.82 -16.90
CA SER A 453 -0.12 -25.84 -15.49
C SER A 453 -0.71 -24.66 -14.69
N SER A 454 -1.60 -23.87 -15.31
CA SER A 454 -2.28 -22.77 -14.62
C SER A 454 -3.14 -23.29 -13.48
N SER A 455 -3.04 -22.67 -12.30
CA SER A 455 -3.87 -23.04 -11.15
C SER A 455 -5.31 -22.60 -11.35
N ASN A 456 -5.51 -21.34 -11.78
CA ASN A 456 -6.83 -20.74 -12.00
C ASN A 456 -6.77 -19.74 -13.16
N ILE A 457 -7.90 -19.53 -13.80
CA ILE A 457 -8.21 -18.33 -14.56
C ILE A 457 -8.85 -17.35 -13.58
N THR A 458 -8.38 -16.11 -13.57
CA THR A 458 -8.93 -15.06 -12.71
C THR A 458 -9.21 -13.83 -13.53
N ALA A 459 -10.38 -13.24 -13.35
CA ALA A 459 -10.76 -11.92 -13.85
C ALA A 459 -11.40 -11.12 -12.73
N ARG A 460 -11.03 -9.85 -12.59
CA ARG A 460 -11.56 -8.97 -11.58
C ARG A 460 -11.58 -7.53 -12.08
N ASP A 461 -12.71 -6.85 -11.86
CA ASP A 461 -12.89 -5.43 -12.10
C ASP A 461 -13.18 -4.73 -10.77
N ASP A 462 -12.24 -3.91 -10.30
CA ASP A 462 -12.31 -3.18 -9.04
C ASP A 462 -12.61 -1.71 -9.32
N THR A 463 -13.75 -1.20 -8.85
CA THR A 463 -14.15 0.20 -8.99
C THR A 463 -14.34 0.85 -7.64
N ARG A 464 -13.54 1.89 -7.32
CA ARG A 464 -13.79 2.80 -6.21
C ARG A 464 -14.44 4.06 -6.71
N GLN A 465 -15.57 4.43 -6.12
CA GLN A 465 -16.17 5.76 -6.23
C GLN A 465 -15.93 6.51 -4.93
N ALA A 466 -15.26 7.65 -5.01
CA ALA A 466 -14.91 8.48 -3.86
C ALA A 466 -15.56 9.84 -3.96
N ALA A 467 -16.15 10.27 -2.88
CA ALA A 467 -16.81 11.52 -2.76
C ALA A 467 -16.47 12.19 -1.41
N ARG A 468 -16.10 13.49 -1.40
CA ARG A 468 -15.62 14.20 -0.21
C ARG A 468 -15.88 15.71 -0.24
N LEU A 469 -16.17 16.44 0.93
CA LEU A 469 -16.31 17.89 1.10
C LEU A 469 -15.61 18.37 2.37
N ASP A 470 -14.70 19.20 2.25
CA ASP A 470 -13.96 19.83 3.32
C ASP A 470 -14.40 21.28 3.46
N PHE A 471 -14.51 21.71 4.71
CA PHE A 471 -14.65 23.11 5.05
C PHE A 471 -13.46 23.52 5.92
N GLU A 472 -12.97 24.71 5.68
CA GLU A 472 -12.04 25.36 6.59
C GLU A 472 -12.59 26.73 6.96
N TRP A 473 -12.78 26.95 8.27
CA TRP A 473 -13.35 28.18 8.82
C TRP A 473 -12.41 28.77 9.88
N VAL A 474 -11.93 29.95 9.59
CA VAL A 474 -11.05 30.72 10.50
C VAL A 474 -11.91 31.65 11.35
N LEU A 475 -11.86 31.50 12.66
CA LEU A 475 -12.62 32.26 13.66
C LEU A 475 -11.66 32.80 14.72
N GLY A 476 -11.05 33.96 14.47
CA GLY A 476 -10.01 34.53 15.32
C GLY A 476 -8.82 33.56 15.44
N ASP A 477 -8.51 33.11 16.66
CA ASP A 477 -7.40 32.19 16.93
C ASP A 477 -7.72 30.72 16.65
N HIS A 478 -8.95 30.40 16.21
CA HIS A 478 -9.40 29.06 15.88
C HIS A 478 -9.44 28.83 14.37
N GLN A 479 -8.94 27.68 13.94
CA GLN A 479 -9.11 27.17 12.57
C GLN A 479 -9.87 25.86 12.65
N LEU A 480 -11.14 25.93 12.35
CA LEU A 480 -12.01 24.76 12.29
C LEU A 480 -11.91 24.11 10.92
N ARG A 481 -11.64 22.81 10.89
CA ARG A 481 -11.78 21.96 9.73
C ARG A 481 -12.86 20.91 9.99
N PHE A 482 -13.80 20.77 9.10
CA PHE A 482 -14.84 19.75 9.23
C PHE A 482 -15.28 19.26 7.87
N GLY A 483 -15.77 18.04 7.84
CA GLY A 483 -16.19 17.47 6.58
C GLY A 483 -16.72 16.05 6.70
N LEU A 484 -16.99 15.49 5.54
CA LEU A 484 -17.49 14.13 5.36
C LEU A 484 -16.58 13.43 4.35
N ASP A 485 -16.55 12.11 4.29
CA ASP A 485 -15.72 11.29 3.42
C ASP A 485 -16.43 9.96 3.16
N HIS A 486 -16.70 9.66 1.89
CA HIS A 486 -17.45 8.48 1.48
C HIS A 486 -16.77 7.77 0.32
N GLU A 487 -16.61 6.45 0.42
CA GLU A 487 -16.15 5.59 -0.65
C GLU A 487 -17.07 4.37 -0.78
N SER A 488 -17.47 4.05 -2.00
CA SER A 488 -18.03 2.76 -2.38
C SER A 488 -16.98 2.03 -3.21
N ASN A 489 -16.62 0.83 -2.78
CA ASN A 489 -15.61 -0.03 -3.39
C ASN A 489 -16.30 -1.31 -3.85
N THR A 490 -16.38 -1.51 -5.17
CA THR A 490 -17.04 -2.67 -5.78
C THR A 490 -16.01 -3.52 -6.49
N SER A 491 -15.99 -4.83 -6.22
CA SER A 491 -15.20 -5.83 -6.92
C SER A 491 -16.12 -6.78 -7.66
N GLU A 492 -16.07 -6.79 -8.99
CA GLU A 492 -16.66 -7.84 -9.83
C GLU A 492 -15.59 -8.92 -10.03
N HIS A 493 -15.78 -10.10 -9.48
CA HIS A 493 -14.78 -11.17 -9.41
C HIS A 493 -15.27 -12.44 -10.09
N ASP A 494 -14.39 -13.10 -10.88
CA ASP A 494 -14.63 -14.40 -11.50
C ASP A 494 -13.34 -15.22 -11.47
N GLN A 495 -13.37 -16.39 -10.82
CA GLN A 495 -12.25 -17.29 -10.69
C GLN A 495 -12.71 -18.75 -10.82
N TYR A 496 -12.02 -19.53 -11.69
CA TYR A 496 -12.35 -20.93 -11.93
C TYR A 496 -11.14 -21.71 -12.47
N TYR A 497 -11.19 -23.04 -12.45
CA TYR A 497 -10.15 -23.88 -13.03
C TYR A 497 -10.12 -23.80 -14.56
N PRO A 498 -8.93 -23.95 -15.20
CA PRO A 498 -8.79 -23.98 -16.63
C PRO A 498 -9.48 -25.20 -17.26
N GLY A 499 -9.76 -25.10 -18.54
CA GLY A 499 -10.39 -26.12 -19.36
C GLY A 499 -11.85 -25.84 -19.72
N PRO A 500 -12.36 -26.50 -20.76
CA PRO A 500 -13.73 -26.31 -21.21
C PRO A 500 -14.77 -26.83 -20.19
N ASP A 501 -14.36 -27.73 -19.31
CA ASP A 501 -15.14 -28.32 -18.24
C ASP A 501 -14.93 -27.65 -16.87
N ARG A 502 -13.99 -26.73 -16.77
CA ARG A 502 -13.59 -26.03 -15.53
C ARG A 502 -13.19 -26.98 -14.39
N LEU A 503 -12.56 -28.12 -14.72
CA LEU A 503 -12.18 -29.15 -13.78
C LEU A 503 -10.65 -29.27 -13.65
N LEU A 504 -10.20 -29.41 -12.41
CA LEU A 504 -8.88 -29.94 -12.07
C LEU A 504 -8.99 -31.46 -11.94
N TYR A 505 -8.13 -32.20 -12.63
CA TYR A 505 -7.99 -33.65 -12.50
C TYR A 505 -6.76 -33.98 -11.67
N GLU A 506 -6.94 -34.74 -10.58
CA GLU A 506 -5.86 -35.20 -9.72
C GLU A 506 -5.85 -36.71 -9.66
N VAL A 507 -4.78 -37.32 -10.19
CA VAL A 507 -4.58 -38.77 -10.13
C VAL A 507 -3.82 -39.11 -8.84
N ASN A 508 -4.43 -39.89 -7.99
CA ASN A 508 -3.94 -40.22 -6.66
C ASN A 508 -3.75 -41.73 -6.47
N ARG A 509 -3.00 -42.08 -5.43
CA ARG A 509 -2.91 -43.44 -4.91
C ARG A 509 -3.30 -43.45 -3.45
N SER A 510 -4.29 -44.26 -3.07
CA SER A 510 -4.82 -44.28 -1.71
C SER A 510 -3.76 -44.71 -0.69
N ALA A 511 -3.52 -43.86 0.30
CA ALA A 511 -2.74 -44.20 1.50
C ALA A 511 -3.64 -44.72 2.64
N SER A 512 -4.96 -44.63 2.51
CA SER A 512 -5.96 -44.98 3.50
C SER A 512 -6.85 -46.14 2.97
N THR A 513 -7.52 -46.83 3.87
CA THR A 513 -8.54 -47.85 3.56
C THR A 513 -9.90 -47.24 3.24
N ASN A 514 -10.04 -45.93 3.36
CA ASN A 514 -11.26 -45.18 3.06
C ASN A 514 -10.93 -43.91 2.30
N VAL A 515 -11.64 -43.65 1.21
CA VAL A 515 -11.60 -42.41 0.45
C VAL A 515 -13.04 -42.00 0.19
N ASN A 516 -13.39 -40.77 0.55
CA ASN A 516 -14.73 -40.19 0.40
C ASN A 516 -15.83 -41.10 0.97
N GLY A 517 -15.64 -41.63 2.17
CA GLY A 517 -16.61 -42.52 2.84
C GLY A 517 -16.70 -43.94 2.28
N VAL A 518 -15.95 -44.25 1.21
CA VAL A 518 -15.99 -45.56 0.55
C VAL A 518 -14.73 -46.37 0.93
N PRO A 519 -14.92 -47.61 1.44
CA PRO A 519 -13.78 -48.50 1.65
C PRO A 519 -13.11 -48.87 0.33
N ILE A 520 -11.83 -48.50 0.17
CA ILE A 520 -10.97 -48.90 -0.96
C ILE A 520 -9.66 -49.47 -0.42
N GLY A 521 -8.99 -50.33 -1.19
CA GLY A 521 -7.70 -50.87 -0.76
C GLY A 521 -6.59 -49.83 -0.76
N ILE A 522 -5.68 -49.90 0.22
CA ILE A 522 -4.43 -49.11 0.19
C ILE A 522 -3.71 -49.41 -1.13
N GLY A 523 -3.21 -48.36 -1.80
CA GLY A 523 -2.56 -48.48 -3.10
C GLY A 523 -3.51 -48.44 -4.28
N THR A 524 -4.82 -48.39 -4.08
CA THR A 524 -5.80 -48.19 -5.17
C THR A 524 -5.60 -46.83 -5.80
N GLU A 525 -5.50 -46.79 -7.13
CA GLU A 525 -5.37 -45.58 -7.89
C GLU A 525 -6.76 -45.01 -8.25
N TYR A 526 -6.92 -43.69 -8.09
CA TYR A 526 -8.18 -43.01 -8.36
C TYR A 526 -7.93 -41.60 -8.89
N VAL A 527 -8.94 -41.06 -9.54
CA VAL A 527 -8.98 -39.66 -10.01
C VAL A 527 -9.96 -38.91 -9.13
N ARG A 528 -9.51 -37.83 -8.52
CA ARG A 528 -10.39 -36.78 -7.96
C ARG A 528 -10.54 -35.70 -9.00
N THR A 529 -11.76 -35.42 -9.45
CA THR A 529 -12.06 -34.19 -10.18
C THR A 529 -12.50 -33.15 -9.19
N ARG A 530 -12.04 -31.91 -9.37
CA ARG A 530 -12.40 -30.78 -8.52
C ARG A 530 -12.88 -29.63 -9.40
N GLN A 531 -14.06 -29.10 -9.12
CA GLN A 531 -14.59 -27.84 -9.63
C GLN A 531 -14.48 -26.82 -8.51
N ASN A 532 -13.78 -25.71 -8.73
CA ASN A 532 -13.63 -24.63 -7.76
C ASN A 532 -13.91 -23.33 -8.45
N GLU A 533 -14.99 -22.65 -8.04
CA GLU A 533 -15.43 -21.41 -8.63
C GLU A 533 -15.82 -20.41 -7.55
N VAL A 534 -15.42 -19.14 -7.75
CA VAL A 534 -15.84 -17.99 -6.97
C VAL A 534 -16.22 -16.89 -7.95
N SER A 535 -17.48 -16.49 -7.97
CA SER A 535 -17.95 -15.43 -8.85
C SER A 535 -18.99 -14.56 -8.12
N GLY A 536 -18.96 -13.25 -8.38
CA GLY A 536 -19.94 -12.32 -7.81
C GLY A 536 -19.48 -10.86 -7.86
N GLU A 537 -20.39 -9.98 -7.46
CA GLU A 537 -20.14 -8.56 -7.23
C GLU A 537 -20.15 -8.30 -5.72
N PHE A 538 -19.08 -7.72 -5.20
CA PHE A 538 -18.86 -7.50 -3.78
C PHE A 538 -18.62 -6.02 -3.50
N GLU A 539 -19.35 -5.45 -2.58
CA GLU A 539 -19.26 -4.03 -2.23
C GLU A 539 -18.77 -3.83 -0.79
N THR A 540 -17.92 -2.83 -0.60
CA THR A 540 -17.61 -2.27 0.73
C THR A 540 -17.89 -0.78 0.72
N VAL A 541 -18.74 -0.30 1.63
CA VAL A 541 -19.05 1.11 1.80
C VAL A 541 -18.33 1.66 3.03
N ASN A 542 -17.51 2.70 2.82
CA ASN A 542 -16.77 3.37 3.89
C ASN A 542 -17.22 4.82 3.99
N SER A 543 -17.68 5.24 5.18
CA SER A 543 -18.12 6.62 5.43
C SER A 543 -17.44 7.20 6.65
N ALA A 544 -17.23 8.52 6.66
CA ALA A 544 -16.70 9.20 7.83
C ALA A 544 -17.16 10.65 7.91
N TYR A 545 -17.27 11.14 9.15
CA TYR A 545 -17.44 12.54 9.49
C TYR A 545 -16.28 13.00 10.35
N TYR A 546 -15.85 14.25 10.23
CA TYR A 546 -14.78 14.76 11.06
C TYR A 546 -14.91 16.23 11.38
N LEU A 547 -14.32 16.58 12.52
CA LEU A 547 -14.16 17.96 12.99
C LEU A 547 -12.80 18.07 13.68
N GLU A 548 -12.05 19.12 13.34
CA GLU A 548 -10.75 19.45 13.93
C GLU A 548 -10.67 20.95 14.19
N ASP A 549 -10.08 21.33 15.33
CA ASP A 549 -9.74 22.71 15.65
C ASP A 549 -8.23 22.84 15.85
N ASN A 550 -7.61 23.73 15.09
CA ASN A 550 -6.26 24.20 15.30
C ASN A 550 -6.33 25.54 16.05
N TRP A 551 -6.20 25.50 17.35
CA TRP A 551 -6.33 26.65 18.24
C TRP A 551 -4.97 27.26 18.58
N GLN A 552 -4.75 28.51 18.12
CA GLN A 552 -3.55 29.28 18.45
C GLN A 552 -3.73 29.96 19.81
N ILE A 553 -3.54 29.24 20.94
CA ILE A 553 -3.75 29.74 22.30
C ILE A 553 -2.90 30.97 22.60
N THR A 554 -1.64 30.94 22.15
CA THR A 554 -0.71 32.08 22.21
C THR A 554 0.04 32.17 20.89
N PRO A 555 0.73 33.27 20.57
CA PRO A 555 1.53 33.35 19.34
C PRO A 555 2.56 32.21 19.18
N SER A 556 2.99 31.58 20.30
CA SER A 556 3.99 30.52 20.32
C SER A 556 3.42 29.13 20.62
N LEU A 557 2.13 28.97 20.97
CA LEU A 557 1.53 27.69 21.32
C LEU A 557 0.29 27.41 20.48
N LEU A 558 0.37 26.38 19.68
CA LEU A 558 -0.74 25.78 18.91
C LEU A 558 -1.21 24.53 19.62
N LEU A 559 -2.50 24.37 19.83
CA LEU A 559 -3.14 23.08 20.14
C LEU A 559 -3.96 22.63 18.93
N ASN A 560 -3.95 21.33 18.70
CA ASN A 560 -4.82 20.66 17.73
C ASN A 560 -5.70 19.68 18.50
N GLY A 561 -6.99 19.69 18.22
CA GLY A 561 -7.95 18.74 18.77
C GLY A 561 -8.95 18.36 17.71
N GLY A 562 -9.12 17.06 17.46
CA GLY A 562 -10.03 16.59 16.43
C GLY A 562 -10.67 15.24 16.75
N ILE A 563 -11.74 14.97 16.05
CA ILE A 563 -12.47 13.72 16.11
C ILE A 563 -12.87 13.31 14.69
N ARG A 564 -12.66 12.05 14.37
CA ARG A 564 -13.21 11.41 13.16
C ARG A 564 -14.08 10.24 13.60
N VAL A 565 -15.27 10.15 13.04
CA VAL A 565 -16.20 9.03 13.23
C VAL A 565 -16.30 8.29 11.91
N GLU A 566 -15.94 7.02 11.90
CA GLU A 566 -15.92 6.17 10.71
C GLU A 566 -17.00 5.09 10.82
N ALA A 567 -17.47 4.62 9.66
CA ALA A 567 -18.34 3.47 9.52
C ALA A 567 -17.88 2.64 8.31
N PHE A 568 -17.83 1.32 8.48
CA PHE A 568 -17.48 0.36 7.43
C PHE A 568 -18.61 -0.66 7.29
N ASP A 569 -19.01 -0.95 6.06
CA ASP A 569 -20.08 -1.88 5.73
C ASP A 569 -19.65 -2.78 4.57
N ASN A 570 -19.27 -4.02 4.89
CA ASN A 570 -18.90 -5.05 3.94
C ASN A 570 -20.14 -5.89 3.59
N LYS A 571 -20.39 -6.09 2.29
CA LYS A 571 -21.55 -6.79 1.76
C LYS A 571 -21.17 -8.08 1.06
N ASN A 572 -22.05 -9.05 1.11
CA ASN A 572 -21.97 -10.31 0.39
C ASN A 572 -22.27 -10.13 -1.11
N SER A 573 -22.23 -11.22 -1.89
CA SER A 573 -22.53 -11.17 -3.33
C SER A 573 -24.01 -10.86 -3.65
N ASP A 574 -24.92 -11.00 -2.68
CA ASP A 574 -26.34 -10.65 -2.82
C ASP A 574 -26.62 -9.18 -2.45
N GLY A 575 -25.62 -8.45 -1.96
CA GLY A 575 -25.71 -7.06 -1.54
C GLY A 575 -26.12 -6.85 -0.09
N ASP A 576 -26.21 -7.92 0.71
CA ASP A 576 -26.56 -7.84 2.13
C ASP A 576 -25.32 -7.56 3.00
N SER A 577 -25.48 -6.70 4.01
CA SER A 577 -24.41 -6.41 4.98
C SER A 577 -24.15 -7.64 5.87
N TYR A 578 -22.86 -8.04 5.99
CA TYR A 578 -22.47 -9.14 6.86
C TYR A 578 -21.37 -8.76 7.88
N ILE A 579 -20.49 -7.81 7.55
CA ILE A 579 -19.58 -7.16 8.51
C ILE A 579 -19.90 -5.68 8.52
N LYS A 580 -20.53 -5.21 9.61
CA LYS A 580 -20.88 -3.81 9.74
C LYS A 580 -20.36 -3.23 11.05
N MET A 581 -19.58 -2.16 10.95
CA MET A 581 -18.95 -1.44 12.05
C MET A 581 -19.33 0.02 11.96
N ASP A 582 -20.16 0.47 12.87
CA ASP A 582 -20.61 1.86 12.96
C ASP A 582 -19.96 2.58 14.16
N ASP A 583 -20.00 3.90 14.17
CA ASP A 583 -19.60 4.77 15.30
C ASP A 583 -18.16 4.59 15.79
N MET A 584 -17.22 4.33 14.88
CA MET A 584 -15.80 4.19 15.20
C MET A 584 -15.17 5.57 15.48
N ILE A 585 -15.07 5.90 16.76
CA ILE A 585 -14.62 7.21 17.22
C ILE A 585 -13.09 7.26 17.30
N ALA A 586 -12.47 8.09 16.45
CA ALA A 586 -11.02 8.32 16.35
C ALA A 586 -10.64 9.72 16.86
N PRO A 587 -10.42 9.90 18.16
CA PRO A 587 -9.93 11.17 18.70
C PRO A 587 -8.46 11.37 18.31
N ARG A 588 -8.09 12.63 18.03
CA ARG A 588 -6.71 13.05 17.75
C ARG A 588 -6.42 14.35 18.46
N PHE A 589 -5.27 14.42 19.12
CA PHE A 589 -4.80 15.59 19.84
C PHE A 589 -3.34 15.86 19.49
N GLY A 590 -2.99 17.13 19.40
CA GLY A 590 -1.63 17.53 19.15
C GLY A 590 -1.32 18.90 19.75
N PHE A 591 -0.05 19.20 19.89
CA PHE A 591 0.43 20.53 20.22
C PHE A 591 1.74 20.82 19.51
N SER A 592 1.96 22.10 19.23
CA SER A 592 3.24 22.61 18.75
C SER A 592 3.58 23.87 19.51
N TRP A 593 4.71 23.86 20.21
CA TRP A 593 5.19 24.98 21.03
C TRP A 593 6.49 25.52 20.46
N ASP A 594 6.44 26.73 19.92
CA ASP A 594 7.62 27.53 19.59
C ASP A 594 8.27 28.03 20.88
N VAL A 595 9.33 27.34 21.33
CA VAL A 595 9.93 27.52 22.66
C VAL A 595 10.40 28.94 22.92
N LYS A 596 10.86 29.63 21.89
CA LYS A 596 11.41 30.99 21.98
C LYS A 596 10.54 32.05 21.30
N GLY A 597 9.50 31.65 20.58
CA GLY A 597 8.66 32.57 19.79
C GLY A 597 9.36 33.13 18.56
N ASP A 598 10.49 32.57 18.15
CA ASP A 598 11.30 33.01 16.99
C ASP A 598 11.15 32.07 15.77
N SER A 599 10.27 31.10 15.86
CA SER A 599 10.01 30.05 14.87
C SER A 599 11.26 29.21 14.48
N ARG A 600 12.22 29.11 15.39
CA ARG A 600 13.48 28.38 15.16
C ARG A 600 13.57 27.09 15.97
N SER A 601 12.74 26.90 16.97
CA SER A 601 12.76 25.71 17.84
C SER A 601 11.37 25.36 18.30
N LYS A 602 10.96 24.10 18.09
CA LYS A 602 9.66 23.62 18.58
C LYS A 602 9.77 22.36 19.40
N ILE A 603 8.91 22.24 20.40
CA ILE A 603 8.48 20.99 20.99
C ILE A 603 7.09 20.67 20.46
N PHE A 604 6.87 19.46 20.01
CA PHE A 604 5.58 19.03 19.49
C PHE A 604 5.22 17.64 19.96
N GLY A 605 3.95 17.34 19.97
CA GLY A 605 3.47 16.01 20.32
C GLY A 605 2.10 15.74 19.73
N ASN A 606 1.79 14.45 19.57
CA ASN A 606 0.52 13.95 19.05
C ASN A 606 0.10 12.71 19.82
N ALA A 607 -1.21 12.55 20.01
CA ALA A 607 -1.85 11.33 20.46
C ALA A 607 -3.10 11.11 19.60
N GLY A 608 -3.26 9.93 19.03
CA GLY A 608 -4.38 9.68 18.13
C GLY A 608 -4.76 8.22 18.02
N ARG A 609 -6.00 8.00 17.61
CA ARG A 609 -6.55 6.69 17.22
C ARG A 609 -6.84 6.67 15.74
N TYR A 610 -6.57 5.52 15.12
CA TYR A 610 -6.70 5.29 13.68
C TYR A 610 -7.33 3.92 13.44
N PHE A 611 -8.34 3.85 12.56
CA PHE A 611 -9.02 2.62 12.20
C PHE A 611 -8.61 2.10 10.83
N LEU A 612 -8.73 0.77 10.64
CA LEU A 612 -8.45 0.08 9.39
C LEU A 612 -9.71 -0.65 8.91
N PRO A 613 -10.16 -0.44 7.66
CA PRO A 613 -11.29 -1.17 7.10
C PRO A 613 -10.92 -2.62 6.76
N VAL A 614 -11.92 -3.49 6.73
CA VAL A 614 -11.81 -4.85 6.23
C VAL A 614 -11.65 -4.82 4.70
N ALA A 615 -10.72 -5.59 4.17
CA ALA A 615 -10.43 -5.62 2.73
C ALA A 615 -11.48 -6.42 1.95
N ASN A 616 -11.72 -6.07 0.67
CA ASN A 616 -12.71 -6.73 -0.17
C ASN A 616 -12.42 -8.21 -0.44
N VAL A 617 -11.18 -8.66 -0.36
CA VAL A 617 -10.82 -10.07 -0.51
C VAL A 617 -11.56 -10.97 0.49
N ILE A 618 -11.87 -10.44 1.68
CA ILE A 618 -12.68 -11.16 2.68
C ILE A 618 -14.10 -11.39 2.15
N ASN A 619 -14.73 -10.36 1.55
CA ASN A 619 -16.06 -10.48 0.98
C ASN A 619 -16.11 -11.59 -0.08
N ILE A 620 -15.10 -11.62 -0.96
CA ILE A 620 -15.02 -12.59 -2.06
C ILE A 620 -14.84 -14.02 -1.53
N LYS A 621 -13.97 -14.20 -0.54
CA LYS A 621 -13.61 -15.53 -0.04
C LYS A 621 -14.59 -16.10 0.98
N GLN A 622 -15.26 -15.25 1.76
CA GLN A 622 -16.13 -15.66 2.86
C GLN A 622 -17.61 -15.47 2.53
N ALA A 623 -17.96 -14.42 1.79
CA ALA A 623 -19.33 -14.01 1.57
C ALA A 623 -19.77 -14.15 0.10
N GLY A 624 -19.06 -14.94 -0.69
CA GLY A 624 -19.42 -15.32 -2.05
C GLY A 624 -20.04 -16.71 -2.13
N GLY A 625 -20.77 -16.98 -3.19
CA GLY A 625 -21.20 -18.35 -3.51
C GLY A 625 -19.98 -19.19 -3.94
N PHE A 626 -19.23 -19.69 -2.98
CA PHE A 626 -18.06 -20.51 -3.23
C PHE A 626 -18.47 -21.93 -3.60
N LEU A 627 -18.05 -22.40 -4.78
CA LEU A 627 -18.25 -23.78 -5.21
C LEU A 627 -16.94 -24.56 -5.11
N ASP A 628 -16.90 -25.62 -4.30
CA ASP A 628 -15.82 -26.62 -4.28
C ASP A 628 -16.40 -28.01 -4.34
N ARG A 629 -16.66 -28.47 -5.55
CA ARG A 629 -17.27 -29.78 -5.81
C ARG A 629 -16.25 -30.79 -6.21
N ARG A 630 -16.16 -31.90 -5.47
CA ARG A 630 -15.22 -33.00 -5.66
C ARG A 630 -15.96 -34.27 -6.03
N THR A 631 -15.47 -34.97 -7.09
CA THR A 631 -16.03 -36.24 -7.51
C THR A 631 -14.90 -37.24 -7.69
N TYR A 632 -15.11 -38.49 -7.30
CA TYR A 632 -14.07 -39.51 -7.25
C TYR A 632 -14.38 -40.66 -8.21
N TYR A 633 -13.36 -41.06 -8.99
CA TYR A 633 -13.44 -42.11 -9.99
C TYR A 633 -12.28 -43.09 -9.84
N TYR A 634 -12.49 -44.39 -10.13
CA TYR A 634 -11.36 -45.29 -10.31
C TYR A 634 -10.52 -44.82 -11.49
N PHE A 635 -9.21 -44.99 -11.39
CA PHE A 635 -8.29 -44.60 -12.46
C PHE A 635 -8.05 -45.76 -13.43
N ASP A 636 -8.46 -45.64 -14.68
CA ASP A 636 -8.32 -46.69 -15.70
C ASP A 636 -7.11 -46.44 -16.64
N GLY A 637 -6.24 -45.50 -16.32
CA GLY A 637 -5.04 -45.18 -17.07
C GLY A 637 -5.04 -43.75 -17.64
N PHE A 638 -3.99 -43.46 -18.38
CA PHE A 638 -3.87 -42.21 -19.10
C PHE A 638 -4.08 -42.40 -20.59
N GLU A 639 -4.82 -41.53 -21.24
CA GLU A 639 -4.89 -41.36 -22.69
C GLU A 639 -3.88 -40.31 -23.13
N PRO A 640 -2.85 -40.68 -23.93
CA PRO A 640 -1.93 -39.70 -24.49
C PRO A 640 -2.57 -38.97 -25.68
N PHE A 641 -2.29 -37.68 -25.79
CA PHE A 641 -2.67 -36.87 -26.95
C PHE A 641 -1.54 -35.89 -27.30
N ASP A 642 -1.48 -35.51 -28.57
CA ASP A 642 -0.53 -34.50 -29.00
C ASP A 642 -1.11 -33.08 -28.78
N TYR A 643 -0.35 -32.21 -28.09
CA TYR A 643 -0.68 -30.81 -27.97
C TYR A 643 0.55 -29.98 -28.34
N ASN A 644 0.47 -29.30 -29.47
CA ASN A 644 1.56 -28.48 -30.04
C ASN A 644 2.90 -29.24 -30.18
N GLY A 645 2.86 -30.52 -30.61
CA GLY A 645 4.04 -31.33 -30.78
C GLY A 645 4.60 -31.95 -29.49
N THR A 646 3.89 -31.81 -28.35
CA THR A 646 4.25 -32.42 -27.08
C THR A 646 3.19 -33.42 -26.67
N THR A 647 3.61 -34.62 -26.25
CA THR A 647 2.69 -35.63 -25.69
C THR A 647 2.21 -35.18 -24.33
N ARG A 648 0.90 -35.02 -24.18
CA ARG A 648 0.19 -34.73 -22.94
C ARG A 648 -0.78 -35.85 -22.58
N TYR A 649 -1.32 -35.81 -21.37
CA TYR A 649 -2.13 -36.90 -20.87
C TYR A 649 -3.46 -36.42 -20.31
N ARG A 650 -4.52 -37.22 -20.55
CA ARG A 650 -5.82 -37.11 -19.88
C ARG A 650 -6.06 -38.37 -19.06
N PRO A 651 -6.62 -38.29 -17.87
CA PRO A 651 -6.98 -39.48 -17.12
C PRO A 651 -8.22 -40.12 -17.76
N ILE A 652 -8.19 -41.45 -17.88
CA ILE A 652 -9.36 -42.23 -18.23
C ILE A 652 -10.11 -42.50 -16.95
N LEU A 653 -11.34 -41.96 -16.85
CA LEU A 653 -12.21 -42.10 -15.70
C LEU A 653 -12.92 -43.44 -15.75
N GLY A 654 -12.69 -44.30 -14.73
CA GLY A 654 -13.45 -45.53 -14.52
C GLY A 654 -14.80 -45.23 -13.82
N ALA A 655 -15.33 -46.18 -13.13
CA ALA A 655 -16.58 -46.01 -12.38
C ALA A 655 -16.45 -44.95 -11.27
N GLN A 656 -17.44 -44.06 -11.14
CA GLN A 656 -17.53 -43.19 -9.98
C GLN A 656 -17.76 -43.99 -8.70
N PHE A 657 -17.14 -43.60 -7.61
CA PHE A 657 -17.39 -44.12 -6.28
C PHE A 657 -17.63 -43.02 -5.26
N GLY A 658 -18.39 -43.31 -4.23
CA GLY A 658 -18.81 -42.32 -3.25
C GLY A 658 -19.84 -41.33 -3.78
N THR A 659 -20.24 -40.40 -2.92
CA THR A 659 -21.13 -39.30 -3.25
C THR A 659 -20.30 -38.14 -3.80
N VAL A 660 -20.95 -37.20 -4.50
CA VAL A 660 -20.32 -35.90 -4.80
C VAL A 660 -20.11 -35.21 -3.46
N ASP A 661 -18.91 -34.67 -3.27
CA ASP A 661 -18.54 -33.97 -2.07
C ASP A 661 -18.48 -32.46 -2.41
N ASP A 662 -19.43 -31.69 -1.90
CA ASP A 662 -19.53 -30.22 -1.98
C ASP A 662 -19.59 -29.60 -0.56
N SER A 663 -19.11 -30.33 0.45
CA SER A 663 -19.11 -29.92 1.86
C SER A 663 -18.29 -28.66 2.13
N GLN A 664 -17.35 -28.32 1.24
CA GLN A 664 -16.54 -27.12 1.35
C GLN A 664 -17.18 -25.88 0.69
N GLY A 665 -18.25 -26.06 -0.07
CA GLY A 665 -19.01 -25.02 -0.74
C GLY A 665 -19.81 -25.55 -1.92
N ASP A 666 -21.10 -25.30 -1.91
CA ASP A 666 -22.08 -25.78 -2.91
C ASP A 666 -22.37 -24.76 -4.02
N GLY A 667 -21.75 -23.59 -3.96
CA GLY A 667 -21.97 -22.47 -4.89
C GLY A 667 -23.06 -21.50 -4.45
N THR A 668 -23.64 -21.68 -3.28
CA THR A 668 -24.61 -20.74 -2.69
C THR A 668 -23.94 -19.87 -1.60
N VAL A 669 -24.51 -18.71 -1.34
CA VAL A 669 -24.11 -17.92 -0.17
C VAL A 669 -24.77 -18.55 1.05
N GLY A 670 -23.96 -19.04 1.97
CA GLY A 670 -24.43 -19.64 3.23
C GLY A 670 -25.02 -18.60 4.19
N ASP A 671 -25.49 -19.06 5.34
CA ASP A 671 -25.92 -18.16 6.43
C ASP A 671 -24.70 -17.54 7.12
N LEU A 672 -24.28 -16.37 6.65
CA LEU A 672 -23.09 -15.65 7.14
C LEU A 672 -23.13 -15.30 8.64
N ARG A 673 -24.28 -15.43 9.30
CA ARG A 673 -24.39 -15.24 10.76
C ARG A 673 -23.66 -16.33 11.54
N GLY A 674 -23.41 -17.49 10.91
CA GLY A 674 -22.57 -18.57 11.46
C GLY A 674 -21.06 -18.37 11.21
N GLU A 675 -20.70 -17.53 10.24
CA GLU A 675 -19.31 -17.35 9.78
C GLU A 675 -18.67 -16.05 10.25
N VAL A 676 -19.41 -15.15 10.90
CA VAL A 676 -18.93 -13.84 11.36
C VAL A 676 -19.41 -13.56 12.77
N ASP A 677 -18.48 -13.13 13.64
CA ASP A 677 -18.83 -12.67 14.99
C ASP A 677 -19.78 -11.46 14.92
N ARG A 678 -20.97 -11.60 15.49
CA ARG A 678 -21.97 -10.52 15.55
C ARG A 678 -21.47 -9.29 16.26
N ASP A 679 -20.64 -9.47 17.28
CA ASP A 679 -20.17 -8.42 18.19
C ASP A 679 -18.69 -8.01 17.90
N MET A 680 -18.24 -8.21 16.66
CA MET A 680 -16.87 -7.95 16.22
C MET A 680 -16.47 -6.47 16.34
N ASP A 681 -15.33 -6.21 16.99
CA ASP A 681 -14.76 -4.87 17.16
C ASP A 681 -13.83 -4.50 15.97
N PRO A 682 -13.78 -3.22 15.56
CA PRO A 682 -12.90 -2.78 14.51
C PRO A 682 -11.41 -2.89 14.87
N VAL A 683 -10.57 -3.06 13.86
CA VAL A 683 -9.10 -2.96 13.98
C VAL A 683 -8.73 -1.49 14.17
N TYR A 684 -7.95 -1.18 15.22
CA TYR A 684 -7.44 0.17 15.43
C TYR A 684 -6.05 0.19 16.05
N GLN A 685 -5.35 1.30 15.79
CA GLN A 685 -4.05 1.61 16.38
C GLN A 685 -4.13 2.91 17.19
N ASP A 686 -3.59 2.87 18.40
CA ASP A 686 -3.31 4.06 19.21
C ASP A 686 -1.85 4.48 19.00
N GLU A 687 -1.62 5.78 18.82
CA GLU A 687 -0.30 6.36 18.58
C GLU A 687 -0.02 7.49 19.55
N LEU A 688 1.24 7.57 20.00
CA LEU A 688 1.79 8.69 20.76
C LEU A 688 3.14 9.12 20.16
N ILE A 689 3.29 10.40 19.86
CA ILE A 689 4.52 10.99 19.33
C ILE A 689 4.89 12.19 20.22
N LEU A 690 6.18 12.30 20.54
CA LEU A 690 6.75 13.48 21.19
C LEU A 690 8.08 13.82 20.53
N GLY A 691 8.28 15.07 20.15
CA GLY A 691 9.48 15.48 19.44
C GLY A 691 9.96 16.88 19.77
N PHE A 692 11.22 17.11 19.44
CA PHE A 692 11.89 18.40 19.47
C PHE A 692 12.58 18.64 18.13
N GLN A 693 12.48 19.85 17.59
CA GLN A 693 13.21 20.29 16.40
C GLN A 693 13.80 21.67 16.64
N SER A 694 14.99 21.91 16.11
CA SER A 694 15.64 23.23 16.21
C SER A 694 16.54 23.52 15.02
N MET A 695 16.60 24.79 14.65
CA MET A 695 17.56 25.32 13.67
C MET A 695 18.91 25.56 14.33
N VAL A 696 19.98 25.26 13.60
CA VAL A 696 21.38 25.64 13.92
C VAL A 696 21.89 26.53 12.80
N GLY A 697 22.13 27.80 13.11
CA GLY A 697 22.37 28.79 12.07
C GLY A 697 21.12 29.02 11.21
N GLU A 698 21.31 29.31 9.92
CA GLU A 698 20.22 29.63 8.98
C GLU A 698 19.86 28.46 8.04
N LYS A 699 20.73 27.47 7.91
CA LYS A 699 20.64 26.43 6.87
C LYS A 699 20.47 25.01 7.42
N TRP A 700 20.77 24.81 8.71
CA TRP A 700 20.71 23.49 9.33
C TRP A 700 19.54 23.37 10.28
N SER A 701 18.90 22.22 10.30
CA SER A 701 18.01 21.83 11.37
C SER A 701 18.37 20.43 11.88
N TRP A 702 18.01 20.19 13.14
CA TRP A 702 18.10 18.87 13.75
C TRP A 702 16.87 18.61 14.57
N GLY A 703 16.58 17.35 14.81
CA GLY A 703 15.46 16.96 15.63
C GLY A 703 15.64 15.59 16.25
N VAL A 704 14.87 15.36 17.30
CA VAL A 704 14.70 14.06 17.92
C VAL A 704 13.23 13.81 18.14
N ARG A 705 12.77 12.57 17.85
CA ARG A 705 11.37 12.18 17.97
C ARG A 705 11.25 10.79 18.57
N GLY A 706 10.42 10.64 19.61
CA GLY A 706 9.98 9.37 20.15
C GLY A 706 8.61 9.00 19.56
N VAL A 707 8.43 7.76 19.14
CA VAL A 707 7.18 7.21 18.61
C VAL A 707 6.80 5.97 19.38
N TYR A 708 5.54 5.89 19.79
CA TYR A 708 4.93 4.68 20.35
C TYR A 708 3.62 4.40 19.61
N ARG A 709 3.45 3.16 19.14
CA ARG A 709 2.24 2.68 18.48
C ARG A 709 1.82 1.37 19.10
N LYS A 710 0.52 1.19 19.24
CA LYS A 710 -0.07 -0.05 19.73
C LYS A 710 -1.26 -0.43 18.86
N LEU A 711 -1.15 -1.56 18.16
CA LEU A 711 -2.27 -2.17 17.48
C LEU A 711 -3.18 -2.83 18.49
N ASN A 712 -4.48 -2.57 18.39
CA ASN A 712 -5.52 -3.18 19.19
C ASN A 712 -6.54 -3.84 18.25
N ASN A 713 -7.02 -5.00 18.65
CA ASN A 713 -7.97 -5.80 17.90
C ASN A 713 -7.51 -6.09 16.46
N ALA A 714 -6.98 -7.24 16.16
CA ALA A 714 -6.95 -7.76 14.81
C ALA A 714 -8.28 -8.45 14.53
N ILE A 715 -8.60 -8.58 13.25
CA ILE A 715 -9.67 -9.44 12.72
C ILE A 715 -8.96 -10.53 11.96
N ASP A 716 -9.36 -11.78 12.19
CA ASP A 716 -8.82 -12.95 11.49
C ASP A 716 -9.90 -14.02 11.38
N ASP A 717 -9.72 -15.01 10.50
CA ASP A 717 -10.53 -16.20 10.50
C ASP A 717 -9.97 -17.18 11.53
N MET A 718 -10.84 -17.62 12.40
CA MET A 718 -10.50 -18.52 13.51
C MET A 718 -11.22 -19.85 13.31
N GLU A 719 -10.53 -20.97 13.45
CA GLU A 719 -11.18 -22.27 13.46
C GLU A 719 -11.89 -22.50 14.81
N LEU A 720 -13.21 -22.70 14.79
CA LEU A 720 -14.04 -22.94 15.97
C LEU A 720 -14.63 -24.35 16.01
N THR A 721 -14.15 -25.27 15.21
CA THR A 721 -14.69 -26.63 15.00
C THR A 721 -14.81 -27.45 16.28
N SER A 722 -13.96 -27.19 17.27
CA SER A 722 -13.85 -27.99 18.48
C SER A 722 -14.44 -27.35 19.73
N THR A 723 -15.06 -26.17 19.65
CA THR A 723 -15.09 -25.28 20.83
C THR A 723 -16.43 -24.90 21.38
N GLY A 724 -17.56 -25.30 20.82
CA GLY A 724 -18.71 -24.57 21.34
C GLY A 724 -19.98 -25.38 21.56
N ILE A 725 -20.34 -26.18 20.63
CA ILE A 725 -21.61 -26.93 20.66
C ILE A 725 -21.29 -28.38 20.49
N ILE A 726 -21.66 -29.18 21.46
CA ILE A 726 -21.45 -30.62 21.43
C ILE A 726 -22.79 -31.30 21.15
N CYS A 727 -22.92 -31.90 19.97
CA CYS A 727 -24.09 -32.66 19.59
C CYS A 727 -23.76 -34.17 19.60
N GLY A 728 -24.46 -34.92 20.43
CA GLY A 728 -24.26 -36.38 20.50
C GLY A 728 -22.88 -36.82 21.03
N GLY A 729 -22.12 -35.88 21.62
CA GLY A 729 -20.75 -36.17 22.12
C GLY A 729 -19.65 -35.72 21.14
N GLU A 730 -20.03 -35.24 19.94
CA GLU A 730 -19.11 -34.68 18.95
C GLU A 730 -19.29 -33.16 18.83
N PRO A 731 -18.22 -32.40 18.61
CA PRO A 731 -18.31 -30.99 18.36
C PRO A 731 -19.07 -30.71 17.05
N VAL A 732 -19.96 -29.72 17.07
CA VAL A 732 -20.54 -29.17 15.83
C VAL A 732 -19.51 -28.24 15.21
N ALA A 733 -19.07 -28.56 14.01
CA ALA A 733 -18.12 -27.76 13.27
C ALA A 733 -18.72 -26.37 12.90
N ALA A 734 -18.23 -25.32 13.51
CA ALA A 734 -18.54 -23.95 13.08
C ALA A 734 -17.61 -23.51 11.92
N GLY A 735 -16.59 -24.29 11.56
CA GLY A 735 -15.62 -23.93 10.56
C GLY A 735 -14.79 -22.68 10.94
N TYR A 736 -14.33 -21.98 9.92
CA TYR A 736 -13.59 -20.71 10.10
C TYR A 736 -14.56 -19.54 10.26
N VAL A 737 -14.42 -18.81 11.35
CA VAL A 737 -15.26 -17.66 11.72
C VAL A 737 -14.43 -16.39 11.75
N MET A 738 -14.85 -15.37 11.00
CA MET A 738 -14.26 -14.03 11.07
C MET A 738 -14.57 -13.38 12.41
N ALA A 739 -13.55 -13.13 13.22
CA ALA A 739 -13.72 -12.62 14.58
C ALA A 739 -12.48 -11.85 15.09
N ASN A 740 -12.59 -11.36 16.33
CA ASN A 740 -11.42 -10.84 17.05
C ASN A 740 -10.85 -11.94 17.96
N PRO A 741 -9.65 -12.49 17.65
CA PRO A 741 -9.07 -13.54 18.47
C PRO A 741 -8.91 -13.17 19.95
N GLY A 742 -9.09 -14.16 20.84
CA GLY A 742 -8.95 -13.98 22.29
C GLY A 742 -10.06 -13.15 22.93
N ARG A 743 -11.26 -13.18 22.36
CA ARG A 743 -12.50 -12.57 22.88
C ARG A 743 -13.66 -13.56 22.78
N PRO A 744 -14.76 -13.34 23.54
CA PRO A 744 -15.99 -14.06 23.25
C PRO A 744 -16.47 -13.76 21.82
N VAL A 745 -16.90 -14.79 21.11
CA VAL A 745 -17.41 -14.74 19.73
C VAL A 745 -18.86 -15.20 19.76
N THR A 746 -19.77 -14.45 19.13
CA THR A 746 -21.20 -14.73 19.07
C THR A 746 -21.63 -15.02 17.64
N ILE A 747 -21.99 -16.27 17.36
CA ILE A 747 -22.42 -16.75 16.05
C ILE A 747 -23.81 -17.38 16.12
N TYR A 748 -24.46 -17.50 14.96
CA TYR A 748 -25.73 -18.21 14.80
C TYR A 748 -25.46 -19.65 14.40
N SER A 749 -25.90 -20.60 15.20
CA SER A 749 -25.52 -22.00 15.06
C SER A 749 -26.67 -22.96 15.44
N ASP A 750 -26.48 -24.23 15.15
CA ASP A 750 -27.40 -25.30 15.54
C ASP A 750 -27.30 -25.55 17.06
N THR A 751 -28.29 -25.07 17.82
CA THR A 751 -28.29 -25.21 19.29
C THR A 751 -29.03 -26.46 19.79
N ASN A 752 -29.86 -27.06 18.92
CA ASN A 752 -30.68 -28.22 19.24
C ASN A 752 -30.18 -29.53 18.62
N CYS A 753 -29.13 -29.47 17.79
CA CYS A 753 -28.51 -30.63 17.14
C CYS A 753 -29.40 -31.34 16.11
N ASP A 754 -30.19 -30.60 15.35
CA ASP A 754 -30.96 -31.13 14.24
C ASP A 754 -30.35 -30.92 12.85
N GLY A 755 -29.22 -30.24 12.78
CA GLY A 755 -28.48 -29.93 11.55
C GLY A 755 -28.83 -28.58 10.94
N GLU A 756 -29.73 -27.80 11.56
CA GLU A 756 -30.14 -26.48 11.09
C GLU A 756 -29.77 -25.43 12.16
N SER A 757 -29.19 -24.31 11.73
CA SER A 757 -28.87 -23.21 12.65
C SER A 757 -30.16 -22.57 13.18
N ASP A 758 -30.36 -22.55 14.51
CA ASP A 758 -31.57 -22.10 15.15
C ASP A 758 -31.40 -21.07 16.29
N GLY A 759 -30.17 -20.76 16.68
CA GLY A 759 -29.93 -19.87 17.81
C GLY A 759 -28.55 -19.18 17.85
N TRP A 760 -28.47 -18.10 18.63
CA TRP A 760 -27.21 -17.41 18.92
C TRP A 760 -26.45 -18.11 20.04
N VAL A 761 -25.17 -18.41 19.79
CA VAL A 761 -24.25 -18.99 20.74
C VAL A 761 -23.05 -18.06 20.93
N THR A 762 -22.69 -17.86 22.21
CA THR A 762 -21.48 -17.11 22.57
C THR A 762 -20.41 -18.06 23.06
N ILE A 763 -19.30 -18.11 22.36
CA ILE A 763 -18.15 -18.98 22.65
C ILE A 763 -17.03 -18.11 23.25
N ASP A 764 -16.54 -18.45 24.44
CA ASP A 764 -15.38 -17.76 25.02
C ASP A 764 -14.08 -18.34 24.45
N THR A 765 -13.61 -17.82 23.34
CA THR A 765 -12.42 -18.31 22.64
C THR A 765 -11.12 -18.22 23.45
N ARG A 766 -11.12 -17.54 24.61
CA ARG A 766 -9.98 -17.52 25.54
C ARG A 766 -9.84 -18.82 26.33
N ARG A 767 -10.90 -19.60 26.40
CA ARG A 767 -11.01 -20.82 27.21
C ARG A 767 -11.53 -21.99 26.40
N ALA A 768 -12.37 -21.71 25.43
CA ALA A 768 -12.99 -22.71 24.61
C ALA A 768 -11.94 -23.29 23.72
N GLY A 769 -11.66 -24.47 23.92
CA GLY A 769 -10.80 -24.91 23.16
C GLY A 769 -10.40 -26.27 23.08
N TRP A 770 -9.30 -26.37 22.71
CA TRP A 770 -8.53 -27.52 22.47
C TRP A 770 -8.11 -28.06 23.81
N ALA A 771 -8.58 -29.26 24.12
CA ALA A 771 -8.13 -30.01 25.26
C ALA A 771 -6.64 -30.29 25.07
N LEU A 772 -5.84 -29.86 26.03
CA LEU A 772 -4.40 -30.14 26.05
C LEU A 772 -4.16 -31.47 26.69
N TYR A 773 -3.40 -32.31 25.99
CA TYR A 773 -2.94 -33.60 26.51
C TYR A 773 -1.42 -33.62 26.63
N ASP A 774 -0.86 -34.27 27.64
CA ASP A 774 0.59 -34.50 27.72
C ASP A 774 1.03 -35.68 26.78
N ALA A 775 2.35 -35.89 26.70
CA ALA A 775 2.93 -36.95 25.86
C ALA A 775 2.45 -38.38 26.24
N ASP A 776 1.88 -38.58 27.43
CA ASP A 776 1.33 -39.82 27.91
C ASP A 776 -0.20 -39.93 27.65
N GLY A 777 -0.81 -38.92 27.02
CA GLY A 777 -2.24 -38.86 26.70
C GLY A 777 -3.13 -38.43 27.87
N ASN A 778 -2.56 -37.85 28.94
CA ASN A 778 -3.35 -37.35 30.08
C ASN A 778 -3.81 -35.94 29.79
N TYR A 779 -5.09 -35.65 30.07
CA TYR A 779 -5.61 -34.26 30.00
C TYR A 779 -4.90 -33.36 31.00
N VAL A 780 -4.29 -32.32 30.52
CA VAL A 780 -3.51 -31.32 31.33
C VAL A 780 -4.14 -29.94 31.36
N GLY A 781 -5.19 -29.70 30.58
CA GLY A 781 -5.89 -28.42 30.58
C GLY A 781 -6.56 -28.10 29.26
N GLU A 782 -6.95 -26.85 29.11
CA GLU A 782 -7.51 -26.30 27.88
C GLU A 782 -6.70 -25.09 27.47
N THR A 783 -6.54 -24.86 26.16
CA THR A 783 -6.00 -23.64 25.61
C THR A 783 -7.04 -22.89 24.79
N GLY A 784 -6.82 -21.61 24.59
CA GLY A 784 -7.65 -20.76 23.73
C GLY A 784 -6.79 -19.75 23.00
N TYR A 785 -7.45 -18.93 22.23
CA TYR A 785 -6.80 -17.92 21.43
C TYR A 785 -6.23 -16.78 22.28
N SER A 786 -5.03 -16.34 21.97
CA SER A 786 -4.42 -15.17 22.57
C SER A 786 -4.92 -13.89 21.92
N LYS A 787 -5.03 -12.81 22.69
CA LYS A 787 -5.41 -11.50 22.16
C LYS A 787 -4.31 -10.96 21.24
N PRO A 788 -4.63 -10.49 20.00
CA PRO A 788 -3.67 -9.85 19.09
C PRO A 788 -2.99 -8.64 19.73
N LYS A 789 -1.68 -8.50 19.50
CA LYS A 789 -0.85 -7.40 20.02
C LYS A 789 0.25 -7.07 19.03
N ARG A 790 0.46 -5.76 18.81
CA ARG A 790 1.66 -5.22 18.18
C ARG A 790 2.03 -3.92 18.89
N ASP A 791 3.24 -3.86 19.43
CA ASP A 791 3.83 -2.66 20.02
C ASP A 791 5.02 -2.23 19.14
N TYR A 792 5.00 -0.98 18.67
CA TYR A 792 6.15 -0.34 18.01
C TYR A 792 6.65 0.81 18.86
N LYS A 793 7.97 0.86 19.08
CA LYS A 793 8.65 1.94 19.79
C LYS A 793 9.84 2.38 18.98
N ALA A 794 9.99 3.68 18.76
CA ALA A 794 11.14 4.22 18.05
C ALA A 794 11.68 5.51 18.67
N LEU A 795 12.97 5.70 18.49
CA LEU A 795 13.66 6.96 18.71
C LEU A 795 14.36 7.34 17.41
N GLU A 796 14.04 8.50 16.88
CA GLU A 796 14.52 8.99 15.61
C GLU A 796 15.34 10.26 15.80
N PHE A 797 16.53 10.31 15.18
CA PHE A 797 17.40 11.48 15.14
C PHE A 797 17.50 11.95 13.70
N MET A 798 17.26 13.23 13.48
CA MET A 798 17.19 13.84 12.16
C MET A 798 18.14 15.01 12.07
N ILE A 799 18.86 15.13 10.96
CA ILE A 799 19.65 16.30 10.59
C ILE A 799 19.30 16.64 9.15
N ASP A 800 18.97 17.88 8.92
CA ASP A 800 18.64 18.36 7.58
C ASP A 800 19.37 19.67 7.25
N ARG A 801 19.83 19.76 6.03
CA ARG A 801 20.32 20.96 5.40
C ARG A 801 19.67 21.14 4.04
N ALA A 802 18.81 22.12 3.93
CA ALA A 802 18.11 22.42 2.69
C ALA A 802 19.09 22.80 1.57
N TRP A 803 18.71 22.53 0.32
CA TRP A 803 19.48 22.93 -0.86
C TRP A 803 19.59 24.48 -0.94
N ASP A 804 20.80 24.98 -1.02
CA ASP A 804 21.08 26.42 -1.08
C ASP A 804 21.69 26.89 -2.41
N GLY A 805 21.56 26.08 -3.44
CA GLY A 805 22.20 26.29 -4.74
C GLY A 805 23.55 25.53 -4.89
N VAL A 806 24.17 25.11 -3.78
CA VAL A 806 25.46 24.43 -3.76
C VAL A 806 25.32 22.99 -3.27
N TRP A 807 24.70 22.76 -2.10
CA TRP A 807 24.56 21.40 -1.58
C TRP A 807 23.42 21.24 -0.59
N ALA A 808 22.94 20.03 -0.48
CA ALA A 808 21.94 19.59 0.49
C ALA A 808 22.39 18.30 1.18
N LEU A 809 21.95 18.10 2.41
CA LEU A 809 22.15 16.85 3.17
C LEU A 809 20.91 16.58 4.03
N ASN A 810 20.46 15.34 4.02
CA ASN A 810 19.49 14.84 4.99
C ASN A 810 20.02 13.53 5.56
N ALA A 811 20.02 13.39 6.88
CA ALA A 811 20.42 12.18 7.57
C ALA A 811 19.40 11.85 8.67
N VAL A 812 18.96 10.60 8.69
CA VAL A 812 17.99 10.09 9.68
C VAL A 812 18.52 8.79 10.25
N TYR A 813 18.61 8.72 11.57
CA TYR A 813 18.86 7.48 12.28
C TYR A 813 17.65 7.10 13.12
N THR A 814 17.16 5.86 12.93
CA THR A 814 16.04 5.28 13.68
C THR A 814 16.52 4.09 14.49
N LEU A 815 16.27 4.12 15.79
CA LEU A 815 16.35 2.95 16.68
C LEU A 815 14.90 2.52 16.99
N SER A 816 14.52 1.30 16.59
CA SER A 816 13.15 0.83 16.75
C SER A 816 13.03 -0.59 17.26
N TYR A 817 11.85 -0.91 17.78
CA TYR A 817 11.43 -2.22 18.26
C TYR A 817 9.98 -2.45 17.85
N ALA A 818 9.74 -3.51 17.07
CA ALA A 818 8.41 -4.02 16.74
C ALA A 818 8.23 -5.41 17.37
N LYS A 819 7.30 -5.53 18.32
CA LYS A 819 7.00 -6.80 19.01
C LYS A 819 5.50 -7.07 19.03
N GLY A 820 5.15 -8.34 18.89
CA GLY A 820 3.76 -8.76 18.95
C GLY A 820 3.59 -10.24 18.65
N ASN A 821 2.32 -10.66 18.57
CA ASN A 821 1.88 -11.94 18.05
C ASN A 821 1.04 -11.79 16.76
N ALA A 822 0.80 -10.54 16.33
CA ALA A 822 0.14 -10.20 15.09
C ALA A 822 0.94 -9.11 14.38
N GLU A 823 1.27 -9.29 13.12
CA GLU A 823 1.89 -8.26 12.30
C GLU A 823 0.88 -7.18 11.89
N GLY A 824 -0.31 -7.59 11.55
CA GLY A 824 -1.41 -6.81 11.03
C GLY A 824 -2.31 -7.72 10.18
N PRO A 825 -2.94 -7.21 9.13
CA PRO A 825 -3.87 -7.99 8.32
C PRO A 825 -3.21 -8.96 7.31
N ILE A 826 -1.90 -9.14 7.33
CA ILE A 826 -1.15 -10.16 6.57
C ILE A 826 -0.14 -10.86 7.48
N ASN A 827 0.44 -11.98 7.02
CA ASN A 827 1.46 -12.74 7.73
C ASN A 827 2.73 -12.90 6.86
N SER A 828 3.78 -12.13 7.21
CA SER A 828 5.08 -12.20 6.53
C SER A 828 5.96 -13.36 7.02
N ASP A 829 5.55 -14.13 8.03
CA ASP A 829 6.30 -15.32 8.46
C ASP A 829 6.01 -16.53 7.55
N THR A 830 4.84 -16.56 6.92
CA THR A 830 4.40 -17.64 6.02
C THR A 830 4.16 -17.16 4.57
N ASP A 831 4.58 -15.92 4.23
CA ASP A 831 4.33 -15.27 2.93
C ASP A 831 2.82 -15.20 2.56
N PHE A 832 1.94 -15.19 3.58
CA PHE A 832 0.51 -15.23 3.38
C PHE A 832 -0.08 -13.82 3.21
N GLY A 833 -0.48 -13.52 1.99
CA GLY A 833 -0.94 -12.18 1.57
C GLY A 833 -2.45 -11.97 1.57
N ASP A 834 -3.25 -12.94 2.05
CA ASP A 834 -4.70 -12.80 2.16
C ASP A 834 -5.05 -11.92 3.36
N THR A 835 -5.36 -10.67 3.05
CA THR A 835 -5.56 -9.63 4.07
C THR A 835 -6.76 -9.93 4.97
N GLY A 836 -6.50 -10.11 6.28
CA GLY A 836 -7.53 -10.42 7.29
C GLY A 836 -7.84 -11.91 7.43
N ARG A 837 -7.03 -12.78 6.79
CA ARG A 837 -7.03 -14.23 6.91
C ARG A 837 -5.58 -14.66 6.99
N THR A 838 -4.94 -14.51 8.17
CA THR A 838 -3.47 -14.46 8.25
C THR A 838 -2.82 -15.76 8.68
N GLU A 839 -3.55 -16.82 8.88
CA GLU A 839 -3.09 -18.08 9.48
C GLU A 839 -2.51 -17.93 10.91
N ALA A 840 -2.33 -16.69 11.40
CA ALA A 840 -1.75 -16.44 12.71
C ALA A 840 -2.67 -16.82 13.87
N PHE A 841 -3.96 -16.95 13.58
CA PHE A 841 -5.00 -17.29 14.55
C PHE A 841 -5.95 -18.38 14.05
N ASP A 842 -5.57 -19.15 13.03
CA ASP A 842 -6.35 -20.29 12.56
C ASP A 842 -6.61 -21.26 13.73
N ASP A 843 -5.57 -21.54 14.50
CA ASP A 843 -5.63 -22.50 15.60
C ASP A 843 -5.03 -21.93 16.89
N PRO A 844 -5.52 -22.32 18.08
CA PRO A 844 -5.00 -21.83 19.35
C PRO A 844 -3.54 -22.19 19.60
N TRP A 845 -3.05 -23.36 19.13
CA TRP A 845 -1.65 -23.76 19.37
C TRP A 845 -0.64 -22.95 18.56
N VAL A 846 -1.02 -22.34 17.43
CA VAL A 846 -0.19 -21.38 16.69
C VAL A 846 0.15 -20.17 17.56
N ASN A 847 -0.71 -19.88 18.55
CA ASN A 847 -0.49 -18.76 19.47
C ASN A 847 0.57 -19.04 20.56
N PHE A 848 0.96 -20.30 20.79
CA PHE A 848 2.04 -20.62 21.73
C PHE A 848 3.38 -20.16 21.15
N GLY A 849 4.08 -19.29 21.88
CA GLY A 849 5.35 -18.73 21.41
C GLY A 849 5.24 -17.66 20.35
N SER A 850 4.04 -17.32 19.86
CA SER A 850 3.84 -16.32 18.79
C SER A 850 4.22 -14.89 19.17
N TYR A 851 4.35 -14.57 20.48
CA TYR A 851 4.76 -13.24 20.93
C TYR A 851 6.28 -13.05 20.88
N GLY A 852 6.77 -12.25 19.94
CA GLY A 852 8.19 -11.98 19.77
C GLY A 852 8.49 -10.76 18.92
N TYR A 853 9.68 -10.70 18.32
CA TYR A 853 10.02 -9.68 17.32
C TYR A 853 9.33 -10.00 16.00
N LEU A 854 8.62 -9.03 15.47
CA LEU A 854 7.86 -9.16 14.23
C LEU A 854 8.77 -9.01 12.99
N PRO A 855 8.38 -9.54 11.83
CA PRO A 855 9.18 -9.49 10.59
C PRO A 855 9.66 -8.09 10.20
N ASN A 856 8.90 -7.05 10.48
CA ASN A 856 9.23 -5.64 10.18
C ASN A 856 10.09 -4.96 11.27
N ASP A 857 10.68 -5.70 12.23
CA ASP A 857 11.59 -5.15 13.25
C ASP A 857 12.99 -4.92 12.71
N HIS A 858 13.22 -3.77 12.08
CA HIS A 858 14.56 -3.29 11.75
C HIS A 858 15.11 -2.44 12.89
N ARG A 859 15.88 -3.06 13.79
CA ARG A 859 16.38 -2.47 15.02
C ARG A 859 17.11 -1.14 14.83
N HIS A 860 17.98 -1.07 13.86
CA HIS A 860 18.79 0.08 13.52
C HIS A 860 18.64 0.41 12.05
N GLN A 861 18.35 1.66 11.73
CA GLN A 861 18.24 2.14 10.36
C GLN A 861 18.89 3.52 10.25
N LEU A 862 19.87 3.67 9.36
CA LEU A 862 20.49 4.94 9.01
C LEU A 862 20.24 5.22 7.53
N LYS A 863 19.61 6.34 7.24
CA LYS A 863 19.37 6.84 5.87
C LYS A 863 20.10 8.17 5.72
N VAL A 864 20.95 8.28 4.72
CA VAL A 864 21.70 9.52 4.40
C VAL A 864 21.53 9.80 2.92
N ARG A 865 21.13 11.02 2.59
CA ARG A 865 21.00 11.48 1.21
C ARG A 865 21.51 12.91 1.07
N GLY A 866 22.04 13.22 -0.09
CA GLY A 866 22.52 14.56 -0.35
C GLY A 866 22.91 14.78 -1.80
N ALA A 867 23.12 16.04 -2.15
CA ALA A 867 23.56 16.45 -3.45
C ALA A 867 24.55 17.62 -3.35
N TYR A 868 25.47 17.71 -4.30
CA TYR A 868 26.49 18.75 -4.37
C TYR A 868 26.66 19.23 -5.82
N ALA A 869 26.59 20.54 -6.04
CA ALA A 869 26.90 21.17 -7.32
C ALA A 869 28.42 21.34 -7.45
N LEU A 870 29.04 20.55 -8.31
CA LEU A 870 30.47 20.67 -8.62
C LEU A 870 30.74 21.95 -9.41
N SER A 871 29.79 22.37 -10.25
CA SER A 871 29.79 23.60 -11.02
C SER A 871 28.35 23.94 -11.41
N GLU A 872 28.15 25.02 -12.17
CA GLU A 872 26.83 25.37 -12.74
C GLU A 872 26.26 24.26 -13.67
N HIS A 873 27.13 23.44 -14.28
CA HIS A 873 26.75 22.37 -15.20
C HIS A 873 26.75 20.99 -14.57
N TRP A 874 27.55 20.74 -13.55
CA TRP A 874 27.74 19.40 -12.99
C TRP A 874 27.27 19.29 -11.55
N GLN A 875 26.51 18.26 -11.29
CA GLN A 875 25.99 17.94 -9.96
C GLN A 875 26.18 16.45 -9.67
N VAL A 876 26.57 16.13 -8.45
CA VAL A 876 26.57 14.77 -7.92
C VAL A 876 25.46 14.62 -6.88
N GLY A 877 24.86 13.43 -6.84
CA GLY A 877 23.89 13.01 -5.83
C GLY A 877 24.28 11.69 -5.20
N GLY A 878 23.91 11.49 -3.96
CA GLY A 878 24.15 10.25 -3.22
C GLY A 878 22.99 9.89 -2.31
N SER A 879 22.75 8.60 -2.15
CA SER A 879 21.84 8.02 -1.15
C SER A 879 22.47 6.80 -0.53
N MET A 880 22.34 6.63 0.78
CA MET A 880 22.84 5.49 1.52
C MET A 880 21.79 5.04 2.53
N THR A 881 21.50 3.76 2.54
CA THR A 881 20.70 3.10 3.58
C THR A 881 21.54 2.01 4.22
N VAL A 882 21.61 2.04 5.54
CA VAL A 882 22.21 0.99 6.36
C VAL A 882 21.16 0.55 7.37
N GLN A 883 20.81 -0.73 7.36
CA GLN A 883 19.81 -1.25 8.30
C GLN A 883 20.17 -2.63 8.84
N SER A 884 19.75 -2.88 10.07
CA SER A 884 19.87 -4.23 10.65
C SER A 884 18.92 -5.19 9.94
N GLY A 885 19.33 -6.45 9.84
CA GLY A 885 18.49 -7.50 9.31
C GLY A 885 17.19 -7.69 10.10
N ARG A 886 16.16 -8.26 9.44
CA ARG A 886 14.90 -8.65 10.05
C ARG A 886 15.10 -9.89 10.93
N PRO A 887 14.28 -10.07 11.99
CA PRO A 887 14.26 -11.34 12.73
C PRO A 887 13.64 -12.44 11.86
N TYR A 888 14.00 -13.68 12.15
CA TYR A 888 13.38 -14.86 11.58
C TYR A 888 13.10 -15.90 12.67
N ASN A 889 12.23 -16.86 12.36
CA ASN A 889 11.72 -17.82 13.31
C ASN A 889 12.49 -19.15 13.27
N ALA A 890 12.06 -20.08 14.10
CA ALA A 890 12.34 -21.50 13.97
C ALA A 890 10.99 -22.20 14.14
N MET A 891 10.28 -22.40 13.03
CA MET A 891 8.95 -22.99 13.02
C MET A 891 9.01 -24.50 12.83
N GLY A 892 8.08 -25.22 13.44
CA GLY A 892 7.87 -26.65 13.28
C GLY A 892 6.57 -26.96 12.56
N GLU A 893 6.43 -28.21 12.15
CA GLU A 893 5.28 -28.70 11.40
C GLU A 893 4.14 -29.18 12.30
N CYS A 894 4.50 -29.73 13.47
CA CYS A 894 3.55 -30.32 14.39
C CYS A 894 3.70 -29.72 15.79
N ASN A 895 2.70 -29.91 16.62
CA ASN A 895 2.68 -29.44 17.99
C ASN A 895 2.40 -30.65 18.95
N PRO A 896 2.64 -30.51 20.27
CA PRO A 896 2.43 -31.61 21.22
C PRO A 896 0.97 -31.84 21.60
N TYR A 897 0.03 -31.09 21.06
CA TYR A 897 -1.35 -31.04 21.54
C TYR A 897 -2.37 -31.51 20.51
N ASP A 898 -1.94 -31.68 19.24
CA ASP A 898 -2.83 -32.07 18.16
C ASP A 898 -2.11 -33.02 17.18
N ASP A 899 -2.82 -34.04 16.68
CA ASP A 899 -2.34 -34.96 15.67
C ASP A 899 -2.33 -34.37 14.25
N THR A 900 -3.00 -33.27 14.02
CA THR A 900 -2.93 -32.54 12.75
C THR A 900 -1.68 -31.69 12.72
N CYS A 901 -0.78 -31.98 11.79
CA CYS A 901 0.44 -31.21 11.62
C CYS A 901 0.16 -29.94 10.83
N TYR A 902 0.24 -28.80 11.50
CA TYR A 902 0.19 -27.46 10.96
C TYR A 902 1.38 -26.67 11.50
N TRP A 903 1.80 -25.60 10.85
CA TRP A 903 2.93 -24.81 11.32
C TRP A 903 2.71 -24.28 12.76
N SER A 904 3.78 -24.29 13.54
CA SER A 904 3.75 -23.86 14.94
C SER A 904 5.13 -23.36 15.40
N PHE A 905 5.20 -22.79 16.60
CA PHE A 905 6.47 -22.44 17.24
C PHE A 905 7.05 -23.60 18.08
N PHE A 906 6.60 -24.82 17.87
CA PHE A 906 7.16 -26.01 18.49
C PHE A 906 8.06 -26.77 17.50
N ILE A 907 9.23 -27.17 17.99
CA ILE A 907 10.19 -27.99 17.26
C ILE A 907 10.26 -29.38 17.90
N TYR A 908 10.10 -30.43 17.13
CA TYR A 908 10.26 -31.78 17.62
C TYR A 908 11.76 -32.13 17.80
N ASN A 909 12.16 -32.48 19.02
CA ASN A 909 13.51 -32.93 19.32
C ASN A 909 13.57 -34.47 19.27
N GLU A 910 14.08 -35.04 18.19
CA GLU A 910 14.16 -36.48 17.94
C GLU A 910 15.02 -37.20 18.98
N ASN A 911 16.04 -36.52 19.56
CA ASN A 911 16.89 -37.14 20.59
C ASN A 911 16.19 -37.33 21.92
N THR A 912 15.23 -36.51 22.26
CA THR A 912 14.48 -36.56 23.52
C THR A 912 13.08 -37.08 23.35
N GLY A 913 12.56 -37.13 22.11
CA GLY A 913 11.17 -37.46 21.82
C GLY A 913 10.17 -36.44 22.31
N GLN A 914 10.60 -35.18 22.52
CA GLN A 914 9.77 -34.14 23.08
C GLN A 914 9.75 -32.90 22.16
N TYR A 915 8.67 -32.09 22.25
CA TYR A 915 8.57 -30.80 21.59
C TYR A 915 9.24 -29.72 22.42
N GLU A 916 9.97 -28.82 21.77
CA GLU A 916 10.60 -27.64 22.36
C GLU A 916 9.94 -26.37 21.79
N LEU A 917 9.44 -25.49 22.67
CA LEU A 917 8.89 -24.20 22.27
C LEU A 917 10.01 -23.24 21.84
N ARG A 918 9.95 -22.74 20.61
CA ARG A 918 10.87 -21.73 20.03
C ARG A 918 10.10 -20.44 19.75
N PRO A 919 10.09 -19.45 20.66
CA PRO A 919 9.30 -18.23 20.49
C PRO A 919 9.64 -17.48 19.19
N ARG A 920 8.67 -16.73 18.68
CA ARG A 920 8.81 -15.87 17.49
C ARG A 920 10.10 -15.04 17.54
N GLY A 921 10.85 -15.01 16.42
CA GLY A 921 12.12 -14.31 16.28
C GLY A 921 13.29 -15.01 16.96
N SER A 922 13.15 -16.28 17.40
CA SER A 922 14.22 -17.03 18.06
C SER A 922 15.25 -17.63 17.10
N GLY A 923 14.99 -17.68 15.81
CA GLY A 923 15.93 -18.15 14.78
C GLY A 923 17.14 -17.24 14.62
N GLY A 924 16.96 -15.95 14.89
CA GLY A 924 18.02 -14.97 14.76
C GLY A 924 17.65 -13.73 13.95
N ARG A 925 18.62 -13.20 13.23
CA ARG A 925 18.40 -12.07 12.31
C ARG A 925 19.16 -12.28 11.00
N THR A 926 18.57 -11.86 9.91
CA THR A 926 19.28 -11.76 8.62
C THR A 926 20.45 -10.77 8.72
N PRO A 927 21.42 -10.81 7.81
CA PRO A 927 22.57 -9.89 7.82
C PRO A 927 22.17 -8.42 7.72
N TRP A 928 23.07 -7.53 8.18
CA TRP A 928 22.92 -6.09 7.94
C TRP A 928 22.91 -5.79 6.44
N LEU A 929 22.01 -4.90 6.02
CA LEU A 929 21.88 -4.47 4.64
C LEU A 929 22.54 -3.11 4.44
N PHE A 930 23.27 -2.98 3.34
CA PHE A 930 23.87 -1.74 2.87
C PHE A 930 23.41 -1.48 1.46
N ASP A 931 22.82 -0.33 1.23
CA ASP A 931 22.47 0.14 -0.09
C ASP A 931 23.10 1.52 -0.30
N LEU A 932 23.88 1.66 -1.37
CA LEU A 932 24.53 2.90 -1.76
C LEU A 932 24.17 3.22 -3.21
N GLY A 933 23.49 4.33 -3.42
CA GLY A 933 23.23 4.91 -4.73
C GLY A 933 24.11 6.14 -4.98
N ALA A 934 24.51 6.34 -6.22
CA ALA A 934 25.20 7.56 -6.67
C ALA A 934 24.67 8.03 -8.02
N SER A 935 24.67 9.34 -8.25
CA SER A 935 24.31 9.91 -9.56
C SER A 935 25.24 11.06 -9.94
N LEU A 936 25.49 11.17 -11.26
CA LEU A 936 26.15 12.30 -11.89
C LEU A 936 25.21 12.93 -12.90
N THR A 937 24.97 14.23 -12.76
CA THR A 937 24.05 14.97 -13.62
C THR A 937 24.80 16.10 -14.32
N PHE A 938 24.64 16.16 -15.63
CA PHE A 938 25.05 17.30 -16.46
C PHE A 938 23.84 18.13 -16.84
N LYS A 939 23.91 19.45 -16.63
CA LYS A 939 22.88 20.42 -16.98
C LYS A 939 23.44 21.48 -17.91
N HIS A 940 22.69 21.79 -18.97
CA HIS A 940 23.05 22.87 -19.84
C HIS A 940 21.82 23.60 -20.35
N GLU A 941 21.85 24.92 -20.29
CA GLU A 941 20.79 25.78 -20.77
C GLU A 941 21.17 26.38 -22.13
N PHE A 942 20.47 26.01 -23.19
CA PHE A 942 20.56 26.64 -24.51
C PHE A 942 19.56 27.81 -24.55
N SER A 943 19.66 28.64 -25.58
CA SER A 943 18.72 29.77 -25.74
C SER A 943 17.24 29.35 -25.87
N ALA A 944 16.97 28.12 -26.30
CA ALA A 944 15.60 27.63 -26.55
C ALA A 944 15.30 26.27 -25.86
N ALA A 945 16.24 25.73 -25.08
CA ALA A 945 16.05 24.41 -24.50
C ALA A 945 16.93 24.21 -23.26
N LYS A 946 16.46 23.41 -22.31
CA LYS A 946 17.22 22.95 -21.13
C LYS A 946 17.51 21.46 -21.26
N LEU A 947 18.79 21.10 -21.31
CA LEU A 947 19.26 19.73 -21.36
C LEU A 947 19.67 19.26 -19.96
N ASN A 948 19.19 18.09 -19.58
CA ASN A 948 19.63 17.40 -18.37
C ASN A 948 19.96 15.94 -18.72
N VAL A 949 21.24 15.56 -18.53
CA VAL A 949 21.70 14.18 -18.73
C VAL A 949 22.17 13.65 -17.39
N ARG A 950 21.59 12.54 -16.96
CA ARG A 950 21.88 11.94 -15.66
C ARG A 950 22.23 10.46 -15.80
N LEU A 951 23.36 10.08 -15.22
CA LEU A 951 23.72 8.69 -14.97
C LEU A 951 23.54 8.40 -13.49
N ALA A 952 22.73 7.42 -13.15
CA ALA A 952 22.52 6.93 -11.79
C ALA A 952 22.94 5.47 -11.69
N ALA A 953 23.53 5.09 -10.55
CA ALA A 953 23.86 3.71 -10.20
C ALA A 953 23.23 3.38 -8.86
N TYR A 954 22.55 2.26 -8.78
CA TYR A 954 21.87 1.75 -7.61
C TYR A 954 22.60 0.51 -7.10
N ASN A 955 22.58 0.28 -5.79
CA ASN A 955 23.39 -0.73 -5.11
C ASN A 955 24.85 -0.74 -5.65
N LEU A 956 25.51 0.41 -5.61
CA LEU A 956 26.82 0.63 -6.21
C LEU A 956 27.88 -0.40 -5.73
N LEU A 957 27.73 -0.90 -4.51
CA LEU A 957 28.62 -1.90 -3.92
C LEU A 957 28.30 -3.33 -4.37
N ASN A 958 27.24 -3.55 -5.14
CA ASN A 958 26.73 -4.84 -5.58
C ASN A 958 26.56 -5.84 -4.41
N GLN A 959 26.01 -5.39 -3.30
CA GLN A 959 25.67 -6.25 -2.17
C GLN A 959 24.45 -7.10 -2.54
N GLN A 960 24.59 -8.40 -2.43
CA GLN A 960 23.50 -9.37 -2.67
C GLN A 960 23.29 -10.18 -1.39
N ARG A 961 23.07 -9.48 -0.29
CA ARG A 961 22.85 -10.09 1.03
C ARG A 961 21.45 -10.65 1.14
N VAL A 962 21.33 -11.68 1.94
CA VAL A 962 20.05 -12.28 2.31
C VAL A 962 19.17 -11.24 2.98
N THR A 963 17.94 -11.11 2.50
CA THR A 963 16.89 -10.28 3.10
C THR A 963 15.88 -11.12 3.88
N GLU A 964 15.61 -12.35 3.41
CA GLU A 964 14.68 -13.29 4.00
C GLU A 964 15.28 -14.70 3.94
N VAL A 965 14.87 -15.56 4.86
CA VAL A 965 15.34 -16.95 4.96
C VAL A 965 14.15 -17.88 5.14
N ASP A 966 14.33 -19.16 4.83
CA ASP A 966 13.38 -20.18 5.21
C ASP A 966 13.31 -20.29 6.73
N ASP A 967 12.18 -19.99 7.31
CA ASP A 967 11.90 -19.97 8.75
C ASP A 967 11.49 -21.33 9.31
N PHE A 968 11.28 -22.31 8.41
CA PHE A 968 10.73 -23.61 8.77
C PHE A 968 11.84 -24.60 9.14
N LEU A 969 11.98 -24.91 10.43
CA LEU A 969 12.98 -25.86 10.93
C LEU A 969 12.44 -27.30 10.99
N GLY A 970 11.17 -27.50 11.33
CA GLY A 970 10.57 -28.81 11.49
C GLY A 970 11.00 -29.54 12.78
N SER A 971 12.08 -30.29 12.73
CA SER A 971 12.61 -31.07 13.87
C SER A 971 14.11 -30.85 14.07
N ILE A 972 14.69 -31.40 15.13
CA ILE A 972 16.13 -31.43 15.38
C ILE A 972 16.53 -32.85 15.86
N PRO A 973 17.66 -33.45 15.39
CA PRO A 973 18.64 -32.88 14.45
C PRO A 973 18.28 -33.00 12.97
N ASN A 974 17.28 -33.81 12.58
CA ASN A 974 17.03 -34.16 11.18
C ASN A 974 15.88 -33.38 10.52
N GLY A 975 15.67 -32.13 10.93
CA GLY A 975 14.65 -31.27 10.37
C GLY A 975 14.92 -30.77 8.94
N ASN A 976 14.24 -29.73 8.56
CA ASN A 976 14.37 -29.13 7.23
C ASN A 976 15.81 -28.68 6.97
N SER A 977 16.43 -29.25 5.97
CA SER A 977 17.80 -28.91 5.54
C SER A 977 17.91 -27.47 5.01
N ASP A 978 16.79 -26.87 4.65
CA ASP A 978 16.69 -25.55 4.01
C ASP A 978 16.55 -24.44 5.05
N TYR A 979 16.30 -24.79 6.31
CA TYR A 979 16.18 -23.83 7.40
C TYR A 979 17.34 -22.82 7.46
N GLY A 980 17.03 -21.54 7.46
CA GLY A 980 18.00 -20.46 7.48
C GLY A 980 18.65 -20.17 6.13
N ILE A 981 18.32 -20.92 5.07
CA ILE A 981 18.77 -20.62 3.70
C ILE A 981 18.00 -19.39 3.20
N GLY A 982 18.69 -18.51 2.48
CA GLY A 982 18.06 -17.29 1.97
C GLY A 982 17.03 -17.57 0.89
N THR A 983 15.80 -17.10 1.09
CA THR A 983 14.71 -17.15 0.11
C THR A 983 14.66 -15.87 -0.72
N SER A 984 15.13 -14.73 -0.17
CA SER A 984 15.21 -13.45 -0.85
C SER A 984 16.54 -12.77 -0.64
N TYR A 985 16.95 -11.94 -1.61
CA TYR A 985 18.24 -11.25 -1.63
C TYR A 985 18.11 -9.81 -2.09
N GLN A 986 19.06 -8.96 -1.67
CA GLN A 986 19.17 -7.60 -2.22
C GLN A 986 19.29 -7.65 -3.76
N ALA A 987 18.63 -6.72 -4.43
CA ALA A 987 18.76 -6.53 -5.87
C ALA A 987 20.23 -6.27 -6.25
N ARG A 988 20.67 -6.81 -7.37
CA ARG A 988 22.00 -6.57 -7.94
C ARG A 988 22.21 -5.08 -8.25
N ARG A 989 23.48 -4.67 -8.43
CA ARG A 989 23.80 -3.34 -8.95
C ARG A 989 23.26 -3.16 -10.37
N TYR A 990 22.64 -2.03 -10.64
CA TYR A 990 22.25 -1.62 -11.98
C TYR A 990 22.45 -0.10 -12.20
N GLY A 991 22.46 0.30 -13.45
CA GLY A 991 22.59 1.70 -13.86
C GLY A 991 21.44 2.16 -14.71
N MET A 992 21.09 3.44 -14.58
CA MET A 992 20.05 4.12 -15.37
C MET A 992 20.60 5.40 -15.99
N LEU A 993 20.41 5.54 -17.28
CA LEU A 993 20.69 6.80 -18.01
C LEU A 993 19.36 7.54 -18.24
N THR A 994 19.29 8.79 -17.79
CA THR A 994 18.15 9.66 -18.06
C THR A 994 18.58 10.84 -18.93
N LEU A 995 17.87 11.06 -20.02
CA LEU A 995 18.02 12.22 -20.89
C LEU A 995 16.72 13.02 -20.82
N LYS A 996 16.77 14.27 -20.39
CA LYS A 996 15.62 15.18 -20.35
C LYS A 996 15.91 16.45 -21.16
N LEU A 997 14.94 16.83 -21.97
CA LEU A 997 15.00 18.04 -22.81
C LEU A 997 13.68 18.79 -22.63
N ASP A 998 13.76 20.02 -22.12
CA ASP A 998 12.64 20.93 -21.86
C ASP A 998 12.75 22.14 -22.79
N PHE A 999 11.62 22.61 -23.35
CA PHE A 999 11.50 23.77 -24.24
C PHE A 999 10.52 24.80 -23.71
#